data_d8b0dbe36ec79623ed407a46f305d4b5
#
_entry.id   d8b0dbe36ec79623ed407a46f305d4b5
#
_cell.length_a   1.000
_cell.length_b   1.000
_cell.length_c   1.000
_cell.angle_alpha   90.00
_cell.angle_beta   90.00
_cell.angle_gamma   90.00
#
_symmetry.space_group_name_H-M   'P 1'
#
loop_
_entity.id
_entity.type
_entity.pdbx_description
1 polymer ?
#
loop_
_entity_poly.entity_id
_entity_poly.type
_entity_poly.pdbx_seq_one_letter_code
_entity_poly.pdbx_strand_id
1 'polypeptide(L)'
;MPTDLLARRVQLPGDLSKPVRELGPDPQAPSWTAEQLEAIERRRGELLLDAGAGSGKTSVLVERFARAVLEDGVEVGAILAITFTEKAAAELRERIRKRLRELGADDAARATEAAFISTIHGFCARVLRANALSAGIDPGFDVLDEQQSQRLADAAFDDALERLARTEADAIDLIAAYNPGGLRGATLALHGELRSRGQTAPQLPALPNGPDLDAARIELLDAAARAAAELGAQPDPSPKVSQALERLERLPAIVSAEAPWPGEVARLCLPGGNGAALSTQVCLAYAAALDRFKLACEFVRVWEVHRLLARLLELFVEAYAARKRAASALDFADLELMTRDLLAGDAELRERYRSRFAHVMVDELQDTNGVQFELIGQVAGENVFMVGDAQQSIYGFRHADVELFEALGDRLQARGARARLTANFRSRSEILEVIGRVFAPHGFLAPVPGRGDSPGHEPLVELLIADKASDWAAEGITAPWRVAEARALARRVEELIEAGAAPRDFVLLTRATTDLRAYERALEERGVPTYVIGGRGYWAHPQVIDVVSYLRALANPRDEEALYTLLASPMVALSIDALVILAAAGRAARRDPWWVLREPEGTLDELAGDDARRIAEFVPWFAAERTAAARLSVEELIDRALERTGYDLAVLAMPGGRRRLANIRKLMRLAREQEATAGRDLRAFLELVRGREAGWAGFGDGRESEAPVEGEALDAVRLMTIHRSKGLEFPIVCLADLGRQPWRRAETIRLGRDGRFGIRLAEPGTGKREAALDYEALGEEQQAGEELEE
;
A
#
# COMPACT_ATOMS: atom_id res chain seq x y z
N MET A 1 -42.02 -4.32 -10.67
CA MET A 1 -41.99 -4.29 -9.21
C MET A 1 -40.99 -3.21 -8.82
N PRO A 2 -41.33 -2.25 -7.98
CA PRO A 2 -40.55 -0.99 -7.89
C PRO A 2 -39.24 -1.17 -7.17
N THR A 3 -38.20 -0.73 -7.82
CA THR A 3 -36.80 -0.63 -7.39
C THR A 3 -36.54 0.57 -6.44
N ASP A 4 -37.55 1.07 -5.76
CA ASP A 4 -37.57 2.40 -5.12
C ASP A 4 -37.26 2.46 -3.61
N LEU A 5 -36.71 1.37 -3.04
CA LEU A 5 -36.38 1.36 -1.60
C LEU A 5 -34.87 1.34 -1.32
N LEU A 6 -34.08 1.97 -2.17
CA LEU A 6 -32.66 1.64 -2.27
C LEU A 6 -31.70 2.45 -1.41
N ALA A 7 -32.05 3.62 -0.96
CA ALA A 7 -31.26 4.41 -0.02
C ALA A 7 -32.14 5.41 0.72
N ARG A 8 -32.04 5.47 2.03
CA ARG A 8 -32.62 6.60 2.78
C ARG A 8 -31.69 7.79 2.67
N ARG A 9 -32.16 8.85 2.04
CA ARG A 9 -31.49 10.14 1.94
C ARG A 9 -31.86 10.96 3.16
N VAL A 10 -30.86 11.35 3.95
CA VAL A 10 -31.06 12.34 5.01
C VAL A 10 -30.70 13.69 4.42
N GLN A 11 -31.70 14.51 4.10
CA GLN A 11 -31.50 15.89 3.63
C GLN A 11 -31.45 16.84 4.80
N LEU A 12 -30.44 17.70 4.83
CA LEU A 12 -30.53 18.96 5.57
C LEU A 12 -31.40 19.92 4.75
N PRO A 13 -32.25 20.77 5.35
CA PRO A 13 -33.26 21.51 4.61
C PRO A 13 -32.67 22.53 3.61
N GLY A 14 -33.12 22.48 2.35
CA GLY A 14 -32.81 23.42 1.27
C GLY A 14 -33.36 23.05 -0.11
N ASP A 15 -33.46 23.99 -1.02
CA ASP A 15 -34.06 23.86 -2.36
C ASP A 15 -32.99 23.72 -3.46
N LEU A 16 -33.04 22.59 -4.21
CA LEU A 16 -32.04 22.18 -5.21
C LEU A 16 -32.26 22.70 -6.64
N SER A 17 -33.17 23.62 -6.85
CA SER A 17 -33.60 24.02 -8.19
C SER A 17 -32.73 25.07 -8.92
N LYS A 18 -31.53 25.43 -8.37
CA LYS A 18 -30.71 26.49 -8.97
C LYS A 18 -29.44 25.93 -9.66
N PRO A 19 -29.07 26.46 -10.86
CA PRO A 19 -27.91 25.95 -11.61
C PRO A 19 -26.56 26.25 -10.95
N VAL A 20 -25.60 25.31 -11.06
CA VAL A 20 -24.21 25.44 -10.60
C VAL A 20 -23.54 26.57 -11.41
N ARG A 21 -23.08 27.62 -10.75
CA ARG A 21 -22.24 28.64 -11.37
C ARG A 21 -20.77 28.22 -11.33
N GLU A 22 -20.09 28.49 -12.43
CA GLU A 22 -18.64 28.34 -12.52
C GLU A 22 -17.94 29.09 -11.37
N LEU A 23 -17.12 28.38 -10.61
CA LEU A 23 -16.18 28.93 -9.62
C LEU A 23 -15.00 29.53 -10.39
N GLY A 24 -15.14 30.74 -10.85
CA GLY A 24 -14.01 31.53 -11.36
C GLY A 24 -13.00 31.84 -10.24
N PRO A 25 -11.71 32.08 -10.56
CA PRO A 25 -10.75 32.51 -9.55
C PRO A 25 -11.21 33.82 -8.93
N ASP A 26 -11.20 33.89 -7.60
CA ASP A 26 -11.54 35.08 -6.82
C ASP A 26 -10.56 36.22 -7.17
N PRO A 27 -11.02 37.37 -7.68
CA PRO A 27 -10.13 38.43 -8.18
C PRO A 27 -9.43 39.25 -7.10
N GLN A 28 -9.59 38.92 -5.83
CA GLN A 28 -8.84 39.56 -4.75
C GLN A 28 -7.94 38.51 -4.08
N ALA A 29 -6.65 38.59 -4.35
CA ALA A 29 -5.67 37.88 -3.55
C ALA A 29 -5.89 38.24 -2.07
N PRO A 30 -6.15 37.27 -1.17
CA PRO A 30 -6.43 37.58 0.21
C PRO A 30 -5.24 38.31 0.82
N SER A 31 -5.50 39.44 1.47
CA SER A 31 -4.54 40.06 2.38
C SER A 31 -4.19 39.01 3.43
N TRP A 32 -2.88 38.79 3.67
CA TRP A 32 -2.39 37.83 4.66
C TRP A 32 -3.12 38.02 5.99
N THR A 33 -3.56 36.93 6.61
CA THR A 33 -4.07 36.99 7.98
C THR A 33 -2.95 37.32 8.95
N ALA A 34 -3.28 37.77 10.15
CA ALA A 34 -2.29 38.07 11.18
C ALA A 34 -1.40 36.87 11.50
N GLU A 35 -1.98 35.63 11.55
CA GLU A 35 -1.29 34.38 11.76
C GLU A 35 -0.34 34.04 10.61
N GLN A 36 -0.79 34.21 9.36
CA GLN A 36 0.04 34.00 8.18
C GLN A 36 1.20 35.02 8.13
N LEU A 37 0.92 36.28 8.43
CA LEU A 37 1.92 37.36 8.42
C LEU A 37 3.00 37.10 9.49
N GLU A 38 2.61 36.73 10.71
CA GLU A 38 3.54 36.35 11.77
C GLU A 38 4.46 35.20 11.31
N ALA A 39 3.90 34.14 10.71
CA ALA A 39 4.69 33.03 10.19
C ALA A 39 5.63 33.42 9.04
N ILE A 40 5.25 34.39 8.20
CA ILE A 40 6.09 34.91 7.10
C ILE A 40 7.23 35.79 7.64
N GLU A 41 6.96 36.65 8.62
CA GLU A 41 7.90 37.65 9.12
C GLU A 41 8.94 37.05 10.09
N ARG A 42 8.53 36.05 10.88
CA ARG A 42 9.42 35.40 11.84
C ARG A 42 10.37 34.42 11.14
N ARG A 43 11.39 34.96 10.45
CA ARG A 43 12.34 34.16 9.63
C ARG A 43 13.60 33.70 10.38
N ARG A 44 13.82 34.15 11.61
CA ARG A 44 14.95 33.74 12.44
C ARG A 44 14.55 32.74 13.50
N GLY A 45 15.44 31.81 13.77
CA GLY A 45 15.22 30.73 14.75
C GLY A 45 14.36 29.58 14.23
N GLU A 46 14.06 28.65 15.12
CA GLU A 46 13.14 27.55 14.84
C GLU A 46 11.70 28.04 14.87
N LEU A 47 10.88 27.58 13.94
CA LEU A 47 9.43 27.78 13.93
C LEU A 47 8.71 26.54 13.36
N LEU A 48 7.82 25.97 14.15
CA LEU A 48 6.83 24.97 13.68
C LEU A 48 5.51 25.68 13.43
N LEU A 49 4.97 25.52 12.24
CA LEU A 49 3.68 26.03 11.82
C LEU A 49 2.66 24.88 11.76
N ASP A 50 1.76 24.79 12.72
CA ASP A 50 0.59 23.91 12.63
C ASP A 50 -0.42 24.55 11.67
N ALA A 51 -0.64 23.92 10.56
CA ALA A 51 -1.43 24.50 9.51
C ALA A 51 -2.36 23.46 8.89
N GLY A 52 -3.66 23.54 9.19
CA GLY A 52 -4.67 22.62 8.68
C GLY A 52 -4.83 22.68 7.16
N ALA A 53 -5.62 21.75 6.62
CA ALA A 53 -5.96 21.75 5.19
C ALA A 53 -6.61 23.10 4.80
N GLY A 54 -6.21 23.64 3.63
CA GLY A 54 -6.81 24.88 3.11
C GLY A 54 -6.45 26.16 3.86
N SER A 55 -5.49 26.13 4.81
CA SER A 55 -5.05 27.31 5.56
C SER A 55 -4.02 28.19 4.84
N GLY A 56 -3.57 27.79 3.66
CA GLY A 56 -2.56 28.49 2.87
C GLY A 56 -1.11 28.16 3.22
N LYS A 57 -0.84 27.00 3.80
CA LYS A 57 0.51 26.47 4.12
C LYS A 57 1.56 26.79 3.07
N THR A 58 1.33 26.30 1.86
CA THR A 58 2.27 26.44 0.74
C THR A 58 2.47 27.91 0.34
N SER A 59 1.42 28.73 0.41
CA SER A 59 1.53 30.17 0.12
C SER A 59 2.41 30.90 1.15
N VAL A 60 2.26 30.56 2.44
CA VAL A 60 3.13 31.07 3.51
C VAL A 60 4.59 30.67 3.27
N LEU A 61 4.83 29.40 2.92
CA LEU A 61 6.17 28.88 2.64
C LEU A 61 6.82 29.60 1.44
N VAL A 62 6.08 29.77 0.34
CA VAL A 62 6.53 30.47 -0.87
C VAL A 62 6.86 31.92 -0.56
N GLU A 63 5.99 32.63 0.16
CA GLU A 63 6.23 34.05 0.53
C GLU A 63 7.41 34.19 1.47
N ARG A 64 7.54 33.29 2.47
CA ARG A 64 8.68 33.25 3.38
C ARG A 64 9.99 33.06 2.64
N PHE A 65 10.02 32.13 1.65
CA PHE A 65 11.18 31.91 0.78
C PHE A 65 11.53 33.18 0.00
N ALA A 66 10.54 33.80 -0.65
CA ALA A 66 10.76 35.01 -1.44
C ALA A 66 11.29 36.16 -0.59
N ARG A 67 10.75 36.37 0.62
CA ARG A 67 11.23 37.43 1.53
C ARG A 67 12.62 37.13 2.10
N ALA A 68 12.96 35.88 2.40
CA ALA A 68 14.32 35.51 2.79
C ALA A 68 15.35 35.90 1.72
N VAL A 69 15.00 35.72 0.44
CA VAL A 69 15.88 36.12 -0.68
C VAL A 69 15.92 37.64 -0.83
N LEU A 70 14.79 38.36 -0.80
CA LEU A 70 14.71 39.76 -1.18
C LEU A 70 14.98 40.73 -0.02
N GLU A 71 14.50 40.41 1.17
CA GLU A 71 14.60 41.26 2.35
C GLU A 71 15.84 40.93 3.21
N ASP A 72 16.11 39.62 3.38
CA ASP A 72 17.26 39.18 4.21
C ASP A 72 18.52 38.96 3.37
N GLY A 73 18.46 39.07 2.03
CA GLY A 73 19.60 38.94 1.12
C GLY A 73 20.17 37.52 1.04
N VAL A 74 19.41 36.52 1.36
CA VAL A 74 19.82 35.10 1.32
C VAL A 74 19.89 34.61 -0.12
N GLU A 75 21.02 34.02 -0.51
CA GLU A 75 21.12 33.39 -1.82
C GLU A 75 20.14 32.21 -1.96
N VAL A 76 19.51 32.07 -3.14
CA VAL A 76 18.57 30.99 -3.43
C VAL A 76 19.17 29.61 -3.16
N GLY A 77 20.46 29.43 -3.48
CA GLY A 77 21.22 28.20 -3.23
C GLY A 77 21.55 27.90 -1.76
N ALA A 78 21.34 28.90 -0.87
CA ALA A 78 21.51 28.75 0.57
C ALA A 78 20.20 28.45 1.31
N ILE A 79 19.12 28.15 0.58
CA ILE A 79 17.84 27.71 1.15
C ILE A 79 17.59 26.27 0.73
N LEU A 80 17.38 25.39 1.72
CA LEU A 80 16.94 24.02 1.52
C LEU A 80 15.43 23.95 1.76
N ALA A 81 14.66 23.58 0.74
CA ALA A 81 13.23 23.35 0.85
C ALA A 81 12.89 21.89 0.55
N ILE A 82 12.35 21.18 1.53
CA ILE A 82 12.02 19.76 1.46
C ILE A 82 10.52 19.59 1.41
N THR A 83 10.03 18.74 0.50
CA THR A 83 8.64 18.30 0.42
C THR A 83 8.56 16.77 0.35
N PHE A 84 7.34 16.21 0.42
CA PHE A 84 7.15 14.77 0.47
C PHE A 84 7.19 14.08 -0.92
N THR A 85 6.72 14.75 -2.00
CA THR A 85 6.65 14.14 -3.34
C THR A 85 7.37 14.97 -4.39
N GLU A 86 7.87 14.32 -5.46
CA GLU A 86 8.50 14.99 -6.60
C GLU A 86 7.55 16.00 -7.28
N LYS A 87 6.25 15.66 -7.36
CA LYS A 87 5.23 16.57 -7.87
C LYS A 87 5.12 17.83 -7.01
N ALA A 88 5.06 17.67 -5.68
CA ALA A 88 5.01 18.79 -4.75
C ALA A 88 6.29 19.65 -4.83
N ALA A 89 7.46 19.03 -4.97
CA ALA A 89 8.72 19.74 -5.14
C ALA A 89 8.75 20.58 -6.44
N ALA A 90 8.28 20.00 -7.53
CA ALA A 90 8.18 20.70 -8.82
C ALA A 90 7.19 21.88 -8.75
N GLU A 91 6.02 21.66 -8.13
CA GLU A 91 5.00 22.69 -7.94
C GLU A 91 5.50 23.81 -7.01
N LEU A 92 6.14 23.45 -5.90
CA LEU A 92 6.74 24.44 -4.99
C LEU A 92 7.80 25.29 -5.70
N ARG A 93 8.67 24.67 -6.49
CA ARG A 93 9.70 25.38 -7.28
C ARG A 93 9.07 26.36 -8.26
N GLU A 94 8.00 25.94 -8.96
CA GLU A 94 7.32 26.81 -9.92
C GLU A 94 6.60 27.97 -9.23
N ARG A 95 5.94 27.72 -8.10
CA ARG A 95 5.29 28.77 -7.28
C ARG A 95 6.30 29.79 -6.74
N ILE A 96 7.45 29.35 -6.25
CA ILE A 96 8.55 30.20 -5.80
C ILE A 96 9.09 31.04 -6.98
N ARG A 97 9.35 30.40 -8.12
CA ARG A 97 9.82 31.07 -9.34
C ARG A 97 8.85 32.14 -9.80
N LYS A 98 7.56 31.82 -9.86
CA LYS A 98 6.50 32.75 -10.23
C LYS A 98 6.47 33.94 -9.27
N ARG A 99 6.51 33.69 -7.98
CA ARG A 99 6.47 34.73 -6.95
C ARG A 99 7.67 35.66 -7.01
N LEU A 100 8.88 35.14 -7.22
CA LEU A 100 10.10 35.94 -7.38
C LEU A 100 10.01 36.84 -8.63
N ARG A 101 9.45 36.37 -9.74
CA ARG A 101 9.20 37.17 -10.93
C ARG A 101 8.19 38.29 -10.68
N GLU A 102 7.07 37.99 -10.02
CA GLU A 102 6.07 38.98 -9.61
C GLU A 102 6.66 40.09 -8.78
N LEU A 103 7.70 39.79 -7.97
CA LEU A 103 8.44 40.77 -7.15
C LEU A 103 9.62 41.41 -7.88
N GLY A 104 9.79 41.16 -9.19
CA GLY A 104 10.84 41.77 -10.02
C GLY A 104 12.25 41.15 -9.85
N ALA A 105 12.37 39.99 -9.24
CA ALA A 105 13.64 39.31 -8.95
C ALA A 105 13.95 38.20 -9.98
N ASP A 106 14.11 38.54 -11.24
CA ASP A 106 14.29 37.60 -12.35
C ASP A 106 15.57 36.73 -12.22
N ASP A 107 16.65 37.29 -11.68
CA ASP A 107 17.88 36.54 -11.46
C ASP A 107 17.69 35.44 -10.38
N ALA A 108 17.06 35.80 -9.28
CA ALA A 108 16.70 34.85 -8.24
C ALA A 108 15.72 33.78 -8.74
N ALA A 109 14.76 34.19 -9.59
CA ALA A 109 13.84 33.23 -10.23
C ALA A 109 14.56 32.23 -11.12
N ARG A 110 15.58 32.66 -11.89
CA ARG A 110 16.43 31.73 -12.69
C ARG A 110 17.27 30.81 -11.80
N ALA A 111 17.77 31.31 -10.68
CA ALA A 111 18.59 30.53 -9.75
C ALA A 111 17.81 29.36 -9.08
N THR A 112 16.47 29.37 -9.13
CA THR A 112 15.65 28.28 -8.58
C THR A 112 15.85 26.94 -9.30
N GLU A 113 16.39 26.91 -10.53
CA GLU A 113 16.70 25.68 -11.26
C GLU A 113 17.78 24.83 -10.55
N ALA A 114 18.78 25.49 -9.99
CA ALA A 114 19.89 24.84 -9.28
C ALA A 114 19.65 24.76 -7.75
N ALA A 115 18.52 25.29 -7.27
CA ALA A 115 18.20 25.35 -5.83
C ALA A 115 18.00 23.96 -5.21
N PHE A 116 18.09 23.92 -3.89
CA PHE A 116 17.79 22.73 -3.11
C PHE A 116 16.29 22.69 -2.76
N ILE A 117 15.44 22.62 -3.80
CA ILE A 117 14.00 22.44 -3.67
C ILE A 117 13.67 21.03 -4.20
N SER A 118 13.51 20.06 -3.32
CA SER A 118 13.40 18.65 -3.69
C SER A 118 12.68 17.84 -2.61
N THR A 119 12.45 16.56 -2.91
CA THR A 119 12.11 15.59 -1.87
C THR A 119 13.34 15.33 -0.97
N ILE A 120 13.12 14.73 0.21
CA ILE A 120 14.23 14.34 1.09
C ILE A 120 15.15 13.33 0.39
N HIS A 121 14.60 12.38 -0.37
CA HIS A 121 15.37 11.42 -1.15
C HIS A 121 16.20 12.09 -2.26
N GLY A 122 15.63 13.09 -2.95
CA GLY A 122 16.35 13.90 -3.93
C GLY A 122 17.50 14.67 -3.32
N PHE A 123 17.34 15.21 -2.10
CA PHE A 123 18.42 15.82 -1.32
C PHE A 123 19.49 14.79 -0.97
N CYS A 124 19.13 13.63 -0.41
CA CYS A 124 20.07 12.56 -0.07
C CYS A 124 20.87 12.10 -1.27
N ALA A 125 20.22 11.88 -2.42
CA ALA A 125 20.91 11.50 -3.65
C ALA A 125 21.94 12.54 -4.11
N ARG A 126 21.64 13.85 -3.98
CA ARG A 126 22.64 14.92 -4.27
C ARG A 126 23.81 14.91 -3.31
N VAL A 127 23.56 14.70 -2.00
CA VAL A 127 24.62 14.60 -0.99
C VAL A 127 25.52 13.41 -1.27
N LEU A 128 24.95 12.23 -1.52
CA LEU A 128 25.69 10.99 -1.79
C LEU A 128 26.50 11.07 -3.09
N ARG A 129 25.91 11.60 -4.19
CA ARG A 129 26.68 11.79 -5.44
C ARG A 129 27.86 12.75 -5.28
N ALA A 130 27.67 13.84 -4.52
CA ALA A 130 28.73 14.80 -4.25
C ALA A 130 29.85 14.24 -3.36
N ASN A 131 29.58 13.20 -2.56
CA ASN A 131 30.50 12.61 -1.59
C ASN A 131 30.63 11.09 -1.78
N ALA A 132 30.48 10.59 -3.00
CA ALA A 132 30.37 9.16 -3.29
C ALA A 132 31.56 8.34 -2.81
N LEU A 133 32.77 8.87 -2.94
CA LEU A 133 34.01 8.21 -2.46
C LEU A 133 34.01 8.06 -0.93
N SER A 134 33.58 9.08 -0.20
CA SER A 134 33.48 9.01 1.26
C SER A 134 32.38 8.07 1.72
N ALA A 135 31.29 7.96 0.94
CA ALA A 135 30.22 7.02 1.18
C ALA A 135 30.52 5.57 0.72
N GLY A 136 31.64 5.35 0.01
CA GLY A 136 32.03 4.04 -0.51
C GLY A 136 31.12 3.49 -1.60
N ILE A 137 30.52 4.37 -2.42
CA ILE A 137 29.56 4.02 -3.47
C ILE A 137 30.03 4.53 -4.84
N ASP A 138 29.42 3.97 -5.91
CA ASP A 138 29.61 4.44 -7.27
C ASP A 138 28.95 5.83 -7.43
N PRO A 139 29.69 6.87 -7.89
CA PRO A 139 29.06 8.19 -8.15
C PRO A 139 27.96 8.18 -9.20
N GLY A 140 27.97 7.20 -10.10
CA GLY A 140 26.97 7.00 -11.14
C GLY A 140 25.79 6.10 -10.72
N PHE A 141 25.60 5.86 -9.43
CA PHE A 141 24.55 4.98 -8.97
C PHE A 141 23.15 5.38 -9.47
N ASP A 142 22.36 4.36 -9.79
CA ASP A 142 20.94 4.51 -10.09
C ASP A 142 20.11 4.45 -8.81
N VAL A 143 19.01 5.21 -8.78
CA VAL A 143 18.01 5.12 -7.72
C VAL A 143 16.92 4.17 -8.15
N LEU A 144 16.78 3.06 -7.43
CA LEU A 144 15.79 2.04 -7.72
C LEU A 144 14.39 2.56 -7.41
N ASP A 145 13.49 2.38 -8.34
CA ASP A 145 12.06 2.50 -8.06
C ASP A 145 11.56 1.33 -7.19
N GLU A 146 10.31 1.43 -6.72
CA GLU A 146 9.72 0.42 -5.85
C GLU A 146 9.67 -0.97 -6.51
N GLN A 147 9.39 -1.04 -7.83
CA GLN A 147 9.32 -2.31 -8.56
C GLN A 147 10.70 -2.93 -8.80
N GLN A 148 11.71 -2.09 -9.09
CA GLN A 148 13.09 -2.54 -9.24
C GLN A 148 13.64 -3.06 -7.91
N SER A 149 13.39 -2.32 -6.82
CA SER A 149 13.75 -2.72 -5.46
C SER A 149 13.10 -4.06 -5.08
N GLN A 150 11.80 -4.22 -5.36
CA GLN A 150 11.07 -5.45 -5.06
C GLN A 150 11.64 -6.65 -5.81
N ARG A 151 11.95 -6.51 -7.12
CA ARG A 151 12.56 -7.61 -7.91
C ARG A 151 13.91 -8.06 -7.36
N LEU A 152 14.77 -7.11 -6.99
CA LEU A 152 16.06 -7.42 -6.40
C LEU A 152 15.89 -8.07 -5.01
N ALA A 153 14.93 -7.61 -4.23
CA ALA A 153 14.61 -8.16 -2.92
C ALA A 153 14.05 -9.58 -3.01
N ASP A 154 13.13 -9.85 -3.96
CA ASP A 154 12.60 -11.19 -4.19
C ASP A 154 13.71 -12.18 -4.57
N ALA A 155 14.58 -11.79 -5.51
CA ALA A 155 15.71 -12.64 -5.90
C ALA A 155 16.74 -12.81 -4.77
N ALA A 156 16.95 -11.79 -3.94
CA ALA A 156 17.83 -11.88 -2.77
C ALA A 156 17.24 -12.79 -1.69
N PHE A 157 15.92 -12.78 -1.52
CA PHE A 157 15.23 -13.69 -0.60
C PHE A 157 15.35 -15.14 -1.05
N ASP A 158 15.20 -15.43 -2.36
CA ASP A 158 15.36 -16.80 -2.88
C ASP A 158 16.78 -17.32 -2.64
N ASP A 159 17.82 -16.50 -2.87
CA ASP A 159 19.22 -16.85 -2.53
C ASP A 159 19.40 -17.11 -1.02
N ALA A 160 18.81 -16.23 -0.19
CA ALA A 160 18.90 -16.36 1.27
C ALA A 160 18.21 -17.63 1.78
N LEU A 161 17.02 -17.94 1.27
CA LEU A 161 16.27 -19.13 1.64
C LEU A 161 17.01 -20.41 1.23
N GLU A 162 17.59 -20.44 0.04
CA GLU A 162 18.40 -21.57 -0.43
C GLU A 162 19.65 -21.75 0.43
N ARG A 163 20.34 -20.67 0.80
CA ARG A 163 21.49 -20.70 1.70
C ARG A 163 21.10 -21.22 3.08
N LEU A 164 19.99 -20.72 3.64
CA LEU A 164 19.46 -21.17 4.94
C LEU A 164 19.19 -22.67 4.92
N ALA A 165 18.47 -23.16 3.89
CA ALA A 165 18.15 -24.59 3.75
C ALA A 165 19.39 -25.50 3.62
N ARG A 166 20.51 -24.96 3.14
CA ARG A 166 21.79 -25.71 3.06
C ARG A 166 22.60 -25.69 4.34
N THR A 167 22.46 -24.67 5.17
CA THR A 167 23.32 -24.43 6.34
C THR A 167 22.67 -24.81 7.67
N GLU A 168 21.35 -24.74 7.76
CA GLU A 168 20.59 -24.98 8.98
C GLU A 168 19.71 -26.23 8.81
N ALA A 169 19.90 -27.23 9.67
CA ALA A 169 19.19 -28.53 9.58
C ALA A 169 17.67 -28.34 9.76
N ASP A 170 17.25 -27.42 10.66
CA ASP A 170 15.86 -27.15 11.01
C ASP A 170 15.14 -26.20 10.05
N ALA A 171 15.85 -25.69 9.01
CA ALA A 171 15.28 -24.76 8.05
C ALA A 171 14.11 -25.35 7.24
N ILE A 172 14.15 -26.66 6.98
CA ILE A 172 13.09 -27.36 6.23
C ILE A 172 11.77 -27.32 7.01
N ASP A 173 11.82 -27.50 8.33
CA ASP A 173 10.64 -27.44 9.20
C ASP A 173 10.06 -26.03 9.25
N LEU A 174 10.91 -24.99 9.32
CA LEU A 174 10.50 -23.60 9.21
C LEU A 174 9.80 -23.32 7.86
N ILE A 175 10.39 -23.76 6.75
CA ILE A 175 9.83 -23.56 5.41
C ILE A 175 8.50 -24.30 5.26
N ALA A 176 8.39 -25.53 5.77
CA ALA A 176 7.16 -26.30 5.75
C ALA A 176 6.03 -25.66 6.58
N ALA A 177 6.37 -25.10 7.76
CA ALA A 177 5.41 -24.46 8.67
C ALA A 177 4.86 -23.13 8.14
N TYR A 178 5.72 -22.29 7.56
CA TYR A 178 5.34 -20.93 7.15
C TYR A 178 5.14 -20.77 5.65
N ASN A 179 5.55 -21.69 4.82
CA ASN A 179 5.71 -21.69 3.37
C ASN A 179 6.65 -20.57 2.84
N PRO A 180 7.27 -20.72 1.66
CA PRO A 180 8.21 -19.74 1.13
C PRO A 180 7.60 -18.33 0.94
N GLY A 181 6.35 -18.24 0.50
CA GLY A 181 5.66 -16.96 0.29
C GLY A 181 5.40 -16.23 1.61
N GLY A 182 5.00 -16.95 2.67
CA GLY A 182 4.81 -16.38 4.01
C GLY A 182 6.12 -15.89 4.63
N LEU A 183 7.20 -16.66 4.49
CA LEU A 183 8.53 -16.26 4.96
C LEU A 183 9.06 -15.05 4.19
N ARG A 184 8.86 -15.01 2.85
CA ARG A 184 9.21 -13.83 2.04
C ARG A 184 8.51 -12.59 2.54
N GLY A 185 7.19 -12.63 2.65
CA GLY A 185 6.41 -11.50 3.15
C GLY A 185 6.87 -11.02 4.53
N ALA A 186 7.09 -11.93 5.47
CA ALA A 186 7.58 -11.61 6.80
C ALA A 186 8.99 -11.00 6.78
N THR A 187 9.93 -11.59 6.03
CA THR A 187 11.32 -11.10 5.96
C THR A 187 11.41 -9.71 5.34
N LEU A 188 10.68 -9.46 4.24
CA LEU A 188 10.68 -8.16 3.58
C LEU A 188 10.03 -7.08 4.46
N ALA A 189 8.92 -7.40 5.11
CA ALA A 189 8.25 -6.49 6.05
C ALA A 189 9.16 -6.13 7.23
N LEU A 190 9.77 -7.13 7.88
CA LEU A 190 10.75 -6.92 8.96
C LEU A 190 11.95 -6.07 8.51
N HIS A 191 12.52 -6.38 7.35
CA HIS A 191 13.62 -5.60 6.80
C HIS A 191 13.22 -4.14 6.61
N GLY A 192 12.07 -3.87 5.98
CA GLY A 192 11.58 -2.51 5.77
C GLY A 192 11.35 -1.77 7.08
N GLU A 193 10.71 -2.42 8.05
CA GLU A 193 10.44 -1.83 9.36
C GLU A 193 11.71 -1.52 10.16
N LEU A 194 12.66 -2.44 10.22
CA LEU A 194 13.92 -2.22 10.94
C LEU A 194 14.77 -1.13 10.28
N ARG A 195 14.72 -1.04 8.95
CA ARG A 195 15.38 0.04 8.20
C ARG A 195 14.76 1.40 8.51
N SER A 196 13.43 1.49 8.55
CA SER A 196 12.72 2.74 8.89
C SER A 196 12.98 3.20 10.34
N ARG A 197 13.32 2.25 11.21
CA ARG A 197 13.79 2.51 12.60
C ARG A 197 15.28 2.91 12.66
N GLY A 198 15.95 3.06 11.52
CA GLY A 198 17.34 3.52 11.44
C GLY A 198 18.41 2.43 11.45
N GLN A 199 18.05 1.15 11.37
CA GLN A 199 19.04 0.07 11.32
C GLN A 199 19.65 -0.07 9.93
N THR A 200 20.90 0.27 9.77
CA THR A 200 21.64 0.08 8.51
C THR A 200 21.85 -1.41 8.20
N ALA A 201 22.09 -2.21 9.24
CA ALA A 201 22.11 -3.68 9.20
C ALA A 201 20.96 -4.23 10.06
N PRO A 202 19.79 -4.50 9.46
CA PRO A 202 18.63 -4.99 10.18
C PRO A 202 18.87 -6.28 10.97
N GLN A 203 18.54 -6.26 12.26
CA GLN A 203 18.62 -7.39 13.17
C GLN A 203 17.37 -7.47 14.04
N LEU A 204 16.87 -8.68 14.24
CA LEU A 204 15.74 -8.89 15.15
C LEU A 204 16.13 -8.52 16.58
N PRO A 205 15.22 -7.96 17.38
CA PRO A 205 15.47 -7.74 18.81
C PRO A 205 15.71 -9.07 19.52
N ALA A 206 16.60 -9.06 20.50
CA ALA A 206 16.87 -10.23 21.31
C ALA A 206 15.61 -10.60 22.13
N LEU A 207 15.30 -11.88 22.21
CA LEU A 207 14.24 -12.34 23.09
C LEU A 207 14.66 -12.22 24.55
N PRO A 208 13.74 -11.90 25.46
CA PRO A 208 14.00 -11.95 26.91
C PRO A 208 14.32 -13.39 27.32
N ASN A 209 14.92 -13.56 28.50
CA ASN A 209 15.13 -14.88 29.06
C ASN A 209 13.78 -15.56 29.38
N GLY A 210 13.56 -16.72 28.80
CA GLY A 210 12.34 -17.50 29.02
C GLY A 210 12.31 -18.24 30.37
N PRO A 211 11.14 -18.76 30.75
CA PRO A 211 11.03 -19.65 31.91
C PRO A 211 11.88 -20.91 31.73
N ASP A 212 12.43 -21.41 32.82
CA ASP A 212 13.16 -22.68 32.84
C ASP A 212 12.20 -23.85 32.56
N LEU A 213 12.36 -24.52 31.42
CA LEU A 213 11.49 -25.60 30.99
C LEU A 213 11.58 -26.82 31.91
N ASP A 214 12.78 -27.15 32.39
CA ASP A 214 12.96 -28.31 33.26
C ASP A 214 12.40 -28.07 34.66
N ALA A 215 12.58 -26.87 35.20
CA ALA A 215 11.95 -26.50 36.44
C ALA A 215 10.42 -26.50 36.34
N ALA A 216 9.86 -25.95 35.29
CA ALA A 216 8.41 -25.95 35.02
C ALA A 216 7.85 -27.38 34.82
N ARG A 217 8.63 -28.25 34.14
CA ARG A 217 8.30 -29.68 33.96
C ARG A 217 8.21 -30.41 35.29
N ILE A 218 9.20 -30.25 36.18
CA ILE A 218 9.23 -30.87 37.48
C ILE A 218 8.04 -30.37 38.32
N GLU A 219 7.78 -29.08 38.34
CA GLU A 219 6.66 -28.49 39.07
C GLU A 219 5.30 -29.02 38.57
N LEU A 220 5.13 -29.16 37.26
CA LEU A 220 3.90 -29.71 36.70
C LEU A 220 3.70 -31.17 37.03
N LEU A 221 4.74 -32.00 36.97
CA LEU A 221 4.67 -33.43 37.36
C LEU A 221 4.28 -33.59 38.80
N ASP A 222 4.84 -32.80 39.72
CA ASP A 222 4.54 -32.85 41.12
C ASP A 222 3.09 -32.34 41.42
N ALA A 223 2.67 -31.28 40.80
CA ALA A 223 1.30 -30.77 40.91
C ALA A 223 0.26 -31.78 40.35
N ALA A 224 0.58 -32.43 39.24
CA ALA A 224 -0.26 -33.46 38.61
C ALA A 224 -0.42 -34.69 39.49
N ALA A 225 0.66 -35.14 40.12
CA ALA A 225 0.61 -36.25 41.07
C ALA A 225 -0.30 -35.97 42.26
N ARG A 226 -0.22 -34.76 42.82
CA ARG A 226 -1.13 -34.29 43.88
C ARG A 226 -2.58 -34.23 43.44
N ALA A 227 -2.86 -33.67 42.27
CA ALA A 227 -4.20 -33.58 41.70
C ALA A 227 -4.79 -34.97 41.43
N ALA A 228 -4.01 -35.90 40.88
CA ALA A 228 -4.42 -37.28 40.62
C ALA A 228 -4.76 -38.04 41.92
N ALA A 229 -3.95 -37.86 42.97
CA ALA A 229 -4.22 -38.47 44.27
C ALA A 229 -5.50 -37.95 44.91
N GLU A 230 -5.74 -36.64 44.89
CA GLU A 230 -6.96 -36.04 45.46
C GLU A 230 -8.22 -36.42 44.68
N LEU A 231 -8.17 -36.38 43.34
CA LEU A 231 -9.32 -36.73 42.52
C LEU A 231 -9.61 -38.23 42.54
N GLY A 232 -8.58 -39.07 42.60
CA GLY A 232 -8.69 -40.53 42.70
C GLY A 232 -9.20 -41.06 44.04
N ALA A 233 -9.13 -40.25 45.10
CA ALA A 233 -9.67 -40.58 46.43
C ALA A 233 -11.21 -40.40 46.49
N GLN A 234 -11.88 -39.87 45.49
CA GLN A 234 -13.33 -39.69 45.48
C GLN A 234 -14.06 -41.01 45.29
N PRO A 235 -15.04 -41.38 46.15
CA PRO A 235 -15.67 -42.71 46.10
C PRO A 235 -16.64 -42.90 44.91
N ASP A 236 -17.14 -41.80 44.32
CA ASP A 236 -18.02 -41.80 43.14
C ASP A 236 -17.67 -40.61 42.25
N PRO A 237 -16.67 -40.78 41.37
CA PRO A 237 -16.18 -39.70 40.53
C PRO A 237 -17.20 -39.32 39.45
N SER A 238 -17.53 -38.04 39.40
CA SER A 238 -18.37 -37.51 38.31
C SER A 238 -17.69 -37.70 36.93
N PRO A 239 -18.46 -37.68 35.80
CA PRO A 239 -17.87 -37.84 34.46
C PRO A 239 -16.73 -36.83 34.18
N LYS A 240 -16.79 -35.63 34.70
CA LYS A 240 -15.72 -34.62 34.59
C LYS A 240 -14.48 -34.98 35.40
N VAL A 241 -14.64 -35.56 36.57
CA VAL A 241 -13.51 -36.05 37.41
C VAL A 241 -12.82 -37.23 36.68
N SER A 242 -13.59 -38.16 36.15
CA SER A 242 -13.05 -39.28 35.33
C SER A 242 -12.26 -38.76 34.12
N GLN A 243 -12.79 -37.75 33.41
CA GLN A 243 -12.07 -37.13 32.29
C GLN A 243 -10.81 -36.38 32.75
N ALA A 244 -10.83 -35.76 33.94
CA ALA A 244 -9.63 -35.13 34.51
C ALA A 244 -8.54 -36.16 34.82
N LEU A 245 -8.91 -37.30 35.40
CA LEU A 245 -8.00 -38.38 35.71
C LEU A 245 -7.37 -38.97 34.42
N GLU A 246 -8.15 -39.21 33.37
CA GLU A 246 -7.63 -39.61 32.07
C GLU A 246 -6.60 -38.62 31.47
N ARG A 247 -6.82 -37.33 31.64
CA ARG A 247 -5.87 -36.29 31.19
C ARG A 247 -4.58 -36.32 32.01
N LEU A 248 -4.68 -36.51 33.32
CA LEU A 248 -3.53 -36.61 34.22
C LEU A 248 -2.72 -37.89 33.94
N GLU A 249 -3.35 -39.02 33.56
CA GLU A 249 -2.67 -40.26 33.15
C GLU A 249 -1.87 -40.09 31.84
N ARG A 250 -2.35 -39.29 30.93
CA ARG A 250 -1.66 -38.99 29.64
C ARG A 250 -0.50 -38.00 29.78
N LEU A 251 -0.48 -37.22 30.86
CA LEU A 251 0.46 -36.12 31.08
C LEU A 251 1.93 -36.58 31.00
N PRO A 252 2.40 -37.66 31.62
CA PRO A 252 3.82 -38.08 31.53
C PRO A 252 4.29 -38.33 30.10
N ALA A 253 3.43 -38.87 29.24
CA ALA A 253 3.75 -39.16 27.83
C ALA A 253 3.96 -37.90 27.02
N ILE A 254 3.14 -36.87 27.25
CA ILE A 254 3.25 -35.56 26.57
C ILE A 254 4.44 -34.76 27.10
N VAL A 255 4.59 -34.70 28.42
CA VAL A 255 5.63 -33.90 29.11
C VAL A 255 7.04 -34.48 28.94
N SER A 256 7.16 -35.78 28.55
CA SER A 256 8.48 -36.42 28.27
C SER A 256 9.12 -35.93 26.97
N ALA A 257 8.37 -35.32 26.07
CA ALA A 257 8.95 -34.70 24.87
C ALA A 257 9.88 -33.53 25.26
N GLU A 258 10.87 -33.23 24.43
CA GLU A 258 11.85 -32.16 24.71
C GLU A 258 11.17 -30.82 24.92
N ALA A 259 10.28 -30.40 24.01
CA ALA A 259 9.36 -29.28 24.16
C ALA A 259 8.06 -29.60 23.39
N PRO A 260 6.99 -30.08 24.06
CA PRO A 260 5.73 -30.36 23.39
C PRO A 260 5.09 -29.05 22.85
N TRP A 261 4.26 -29.18 21.82
CA TRP A 261 3.57 -28.03 21.27
C TRP A 261 2.55 -27.47 22.29
N PRO A 262 2.41 -26.14 22.39
CA PRO A 262 1.46 -25.49 23.31
C PRO A 262 0.03 -26.02 23.18
N GLY A 263 -0.41 -26.34 21.95
CA GLY A 263 -1.71 -26.95 21.68
C GLY A 263 -1.87 -28.38 22.25
N GLU A 264 -0.80 -29.15 22.32
CA GLU A 264 -0.82 -30.49 22.95
C GLU A 264 -0.90 -30.36 24.47
N VAL A 265 -0.09 -29.45 25.04
CA VAL A 265 -0.12 -29.11 26.49
C VAL A 265 -1.50 -28.58 26.90
N ALA A 266 -2.16 -27.76 26.08
CA ALA A 266 -3.49 -27.26 26.36
C ALA A 266 -4.56 -28.35 26.50
N ARG A 267 -4.37 -29.53 25.88
CA ARG A 267 -5.30 -30.68 26.00
C ARG A 267 -5.26 -31.32 27.42
N LEU A 268 -4.25 -30.99 28.20
CA LEU A 268 -4.10 -31.45 29.58
C LEU A 268 -4.86 -30.59 30.57
N CYS A 269 -5.48 -29.46 30.18
CA CYS A 269 -6.30 -28.63 31.04
C CYS A 269 -7.43 -29.44 31.67
N LEU A 270 -7.71 -29.25 32.97
CA LEU A 270 -8.85 -29.89 33.60
C LEU A 270 -10.17 -29.44 32.98
N PRO A 271 -11.20 -30.29 32.91
CA PRO A 271 -12.51 -29.95 32.38
C PRO A 271 -13.14 -28.78 33.11
N GLY A 272 -13.57 -27.74 32.34
CA GLY A 272 -14.22 -26.57 32.91
C GLY A 272 -15.64 -26.83 33.45
N GLY A 273 -16.09 -26.03 34.39
CA GLY A 273 -17.45 -26.04 34.93
C GLY A 273 -17.52 -25.96 36.47
N ASN A 274 -18.72 -25.71 37.02
CA ASN A 274 -18.96 -25.43 38.44
C ASN A 274 -18.86 -26.66 39.38
N GLY A 275 -18.01 -27.62 39.10
CA GLY A 275 -17.80 -28.77 39.98
C GLY A 275 -16.84 -28.43 41.11
N ALA A 276 -17.30 -28.46 42.36
CA ALA A 276 -16.46 -28.19 43.54
C ALA A 276 -15.18 -29.03 43.58
N ALA A 277 -15.22 -30.28 43.06
CA ALA A 277 -14.13 -31.21 43.03
C ALA A 277 -12.94 -30.76 42.14
N LEU A 278 -13.18 -29.99 41.09
CA LEU A 278 -12.14 -29.49 40.16
C LEU A 278 -11.69 -28.04 40.49
N SER A 279 -12.26 -27.46 41.55
CA SER A 279 -11.94 -26.09 42.00
C SER A 279 -11.19 -26.06 43.31
N THR A 280 -10.58 -27.17 43.70
CA THR A 280 -9.77 -27.25 44.92
C THR A 280 -8.43 -26.53 44.76
N GLN A 281 -7.77 -26.20 45.88
CA GLN A 281 -6.45 -25.57 45.86
C GLN A 281 -5.41 -26.41 45.10
N VAL A 282 -5.52 -27.73 45.13
CA VAL A 282 -4.63 -28.66 44.45
C VAL A 282 -4.87 -28.61 42.91
N CYS A 283 -6.15 -28.60 42.52
CA CYS A 283 -6.52 -28.46 41.09
C CYS A 283 -6.12 -27.08 40.51
N LEU A 284 -6.26 -26.01 41.28
CA LEU A 284 -5.81 -24.67 40.91
C LEU A 284 -4.28 -24.61 40.82
N ALA A 285 -3.55 -25.26 41.75
CA ALA A 285 -2.09 -25.33 41.66
C ALA A 285 -1.62 -26.11 40.44
N TYR A 286 -2.32 -27.20 40.08
CA TYR A 286 -2.07 -27.90 38.81
C TYR A 286 -2.31 -27.03 37.58
N ALA A 287 -3.41 -26.30 37.51
CA ALA A 287 -3.71 -25.41 36.40
C ALA A 287 -2.62 -24.34 36.24
N ALA A 288 -2.19 -23.72 37.37
CA ALA A 288 -1.11 -22.74 37.33
C ALA A 288 0.25 -23.33 36.92
N ALA A 289 0.58 -24.56 37.33
CA ALA A 289 1.79 -25.25 36.91
C ALA A 289 1.72 -25.62 35.40
N LEU A 290 0.55 -26.02 34.90
CA LEU A 290 0.32 -26.32 33.49
C LEU A 290 0.51 -25.08 32.62
N ASP A 291 -0.04 -23.93 33.05
CA ASP A 291 0.13 -22.66 32.34
C ASP A 291 1.61 -22.23 32.28
N ARG A 292 2.35 -22.39 33.38
CA ARG A 292 3.80 -22.11 33.42
C ARG A 292 4.58 -23.04 32.48
N PHE A 293 4.27 -24.32 32.48
CA PHE A 293 4.92 -25.29 31.58
C PHE A 293 4.57 -25.01 30.12
N LYS A 294 3.31 -24.69 29.82
CA LYS A 294 2.87 -24.29 28.48
C LYS A 294 3.65 -23.06 27.99
N LEU A 295 3.79 -22.05 28.83
CA LEU A 295 4.56 -20.85 28.53
C LEU A 295 6.05 -21.18 28.29
N ALA A 296 6.65 -22.06 29.08
CA ALA A 296 8.03 -22.48 28.89
C ALA A 296 8.23 -23.25 27.58
N CYS A 297 7.31 -24.14 27.19
CA CYS A 297 7.32 -24.82 25.90
C CYS A 297 7.18 -23.85 24.73
N GLU A 298 6.23 -22.90 24.86
CA GLU A 298 6.03 -21.86 23.87
C GLU A 298 7.31 -21.05 23.65
N PHE A 299 7.97 -20.68 24.74
CA PHE A 299 9.20 -19.90 24.69
C PHE A 299 10.34 -20.62 23.95
N VAL A 300 10.53 -21.92 24.23
CA VAL A 300 11.53 -22.75 23.53
C VAL A 300 11.24 -22.79 22.03
N ARG A 301 9.99 -23.03 21.66
CA ARG A 301 9.59 -23.09 20.24
C ARG A 301 9.75 -21.73 19.54
N VAL A 302 9.38 -20.65 20.20
CA VAL A 302 9.58 -19.30 19.68
C VAL A 302 11.08 -19.01 19.51
N TRP A 303 11.93 -19.42 20.47
CA TRP A 303 13.36 -19.20 20.38
C TRP A 303 13.99 -19.91 19.15
N GLU A 304 13.59 -21.17 18.90
CA GLU A 304 14.02 -21.92 17.70
C GLU A 304 13.64 -21.20 16.41
N VAL A 305 12.38 -20.79 16.29
CA VAL A 305 11.88 -20.08 15.11
C VAL A 305 12.54 -18.70 14.97
N HIS A 306 12.68 -17.95 16.07
CA HIS A 306 13.33 -16.65 16.09
C HIS A 306 14.79 -16.72 15.63
N ARG A 307 15.55 -17.72 16.09
CA ARG A 307 16.94 -17.97 15.68
C ARG A 307 17.03 -18.17 14.15
N LEU A 308 16.14 -18.99 13.60
CA LEU A 308 16.14 -19.26 12.15
C LEU A 308 15.68 -18.04 11.33
N LEU A 309 14.70 -17.28 11.83
CA LEU A 309 14.25 -16.04 11.18
C LEU A 309 15.32 -14.96 11.23
N ALA A 310 16.03 -14.81 12.36
CA ALA A 310 17.17 -13.90 12.47
C ALA A 310 18.26 -14.27 11.47
N ARG A 311 18.57 -15.55 11.35
CA ARG A 311 19.55 -16.02 10.36
C ARG A 311 19.09 -15.79 8.91
N LEU A 312 17.80 -16.02 8.61
CA LEU A 312 17.24 -15.73 7.30
C LEU A 312 17.32 -14.23 6.97
N LEU A 313 17.01 -13.38 7.93
CA LEU A 313 17.11 -11.92 7.76
C LEU A 313 18.55 -11.48 7.49
N GLU A 314 19.55 -12.01 8.22
CA GLU A 314 20.97 -11.73 7.97
C GLU A 314 21.38 -12.11 6.55
N LEU A 315 21.04 -13.34 6.12
CA LEU A 315 21.36 -13.86 4.79
C LEU A 315 20.69 -13.01 3.70
N PHE A 316 19.46 -12.57 3.93
CA PHE A 316 18.72 -11.70 3.04
C PHE A 316 19.39 -10.32 2.92
N VAL A 317 19.75 -9.69 4.05
CA VAL A 317 20.43 -8.39 4.07
C VAL A 317 21.73 -8.44 3.27
N GLU A 318 22.55 -9.49 3.48
CA GLU A 318 23.79 -9.70 2.72
C GLU A 318 23.53 -9.84 1.21
N ALA A 319 22.59 -10.71 0.82
CA ALA A 319 22.26 -10.98 -0.57
C ALA A 319 21.69 -9.75 -1.27
N TYR A 320 20.78 -9.03 -0.61
CA TYR A 320 20.16 -7.83 -1.16
C TYR A 320 21.17 -6.69 -1.36
N ALA A 321 22.03 -6.45 -0.38
CA ALA A 321 23.13 -5.48 -0.49
C ALA A 321 24.11 -5.86 -1.62
N ALA A 322 24.44 -7.14 -1.79
CA ALA A 322 25.30 -7.61 -2.87
C ALA A 322 24.70 -7.39 -4.25
N ARG A 323 23.39 -7.66 -4.41
CA ARG A 323 22.66 -7.44 -5.67
C ARG A 323 22.56 -5.95 -6.02
N LYS A 324 22.27 -5.07 -5.04
CA LYS A 324 22.27 -3.61 -5.24
C LYS A 324 23.64 -3.10 -5.66
N ARG A 325 24.74 -3.56 -5.00
CA ARG A 325 26.11 -3.21 -5.39
C ARG A 325 26.46 -3.66 -6.80
N ALA A 326 26.07 -4.90 -7.17
CA ALA A 326 26.33 -5.42 -8.51
C ALA A 326 25.59 -4.64 -9.62
N ALA A 327 24.45 -4.04 -9.27
CA ALA A 327 23.67 -3.18 -10.15
C ALA A 327 24.09 -1.69 -10.09
N SER A 328 25.11 -1.33 -9.29
CA SER A 328 25.45 0.08 -8.98
C SER A 328 24.21 0.91 -8.63
N ALA A 329 23.36 0.41 -7.72
CA ALA A 329 22.06 0.99 -7.43
C ALA A 329 21.79 1.09 -5.93
N LEU A 330 20.97 2.07 -5.53
CA LEU A 330 20.52 2.32 -4.16
C LEU A 330 18.98 2.39 -4.13
N ASP A 331 18.37 1.82 -3.09
CA ASP A 331 16.95 2.04 -2.81
C ASP A 331 16.73 3.31 -1.95
N PHE A 332 15.47 3.69 -1.73
CA PHE A 332 15.14 4.88 -0.95
C PHE A 332 15.66 4.82 0.49
N ALA A 333 15.61 3.65 1.13
CA ALA A 333 16.13 3.50 2.48
C ALA A 333 17.67 3.63 2.53
N ASP A 334 18.39 3.16 1.48
CA ASP A 334 19.83 3.39 1.37
C ASP A 334 20.14 4.88 1.29
N LEU A 335 19.38 5.64 0.49
CA LEU A 335 19.60 7.08 0.36
C LEU A 335 19.53 7.78 1.73
N GLU A 336 18.52 7.47 2.51
CA GLU A 336 18.32 8.05 3.84
C GLU A 336 19.42 7.63 4.83
N LEU A 337 19.58 6.31 5.01
CA LEU A 337 20.50 5.76 6.03
C LEU A 337 21.97 6.08 5.73
N MET A 338 22.40 5.92 4.47
CA MET A 338 23.78 6.23 4.09
C MET A 338 24.07 7.73 4.20
N THR A 339 23.12 8.61 3.87
CA THR A 339 23.31 10.05 4.05
C THR A 339 23.39 10.40 5.53
N ARG A 340 22.49 9.83 6.36
CA ARG A 340 22.53 10.01 7.82
C ARG A 340 23.89 9.59 8.40
N ASP A 341 24.31 8.37 8.06
CA ASP A 341 25.54 7.78 8.60
C ASP A 341 26.78 8.55 8.11
N LEU A 342 26.79 8.98 6.85
CA LEU A 342 27.86 9.81 6.29
C LEU A 342 27.99 11.14 7.04
N LEU A 343 26.87 11.84 7.27
CA LEU A 343 26.87 13.13 7.99
C LEU A 343 27.14 12.94 9.49
N ALA A 344 26.70 11.84 10.09
CA ALA A 344 27.00 11.52 11.49
C ALA A 344 28.48 11.19 11.69
N GLY A 345 29.08 10.47 10.75
CA GLY A 345 30.48 10.03 10.81
C GLY A 345 31.50 11.10 10.45
N ASP A 346 31.14 12.12 9.66
CA ASP A 346 32.01 13.19 9.22
C ASP A 346 31.51 14.56 9.73
N ALA A 347 32.09 15.01 10.84
CA ALA A 347 31.71 16.28 11.48
C ALA A 347 32.02 17.50 10.61
N GLU A 348 33.08 17.47 9.79
CA GLU A 348 33.47 18.56 8.89
C GLU A 348 32.49 18.68 7.74
N LEU A 349 32.12 17.55 7.17
CA LEU A 349 31.09 17.48 6.12
C LEU A 349 29.72 17.95 6.64
N ARG A 350 29.32 17.50 7.82
CA ARG A 350 28.08 17.93 8.48
C ARG A 350 28.06 19.45 8.68
N GLU A 351 29.14 20.02 9.23
CA GLU A 351 29.25 21.48 9.45
C GLU A 351 29.22 22.25 8.13
N ARG A 352 29.83 21.72 7.07
CA ARG A 352 29.77 22.30 5.72
C ARG A 352 28.34 22.39 5.20
N TYR A 353 27.49 21.35 5.39
CA TYR A 353 26.08 21.40 4.99
C TYR A 353 25.26 22.32 5.90
N ARG A 354 25.51 22.35 7.22
CA ARG A 354 24.88 23.28 8.16
C ARG A 354 25.19 24.74 7.84
N SER A 355 26.44 25.05 7.55
CA SER A 355 26.88 26.41 7.17
C SER A 355 26.38 26.79 5.77
N ARG A 356 26.15 25.84 4.89
CA ARG A 356 25.65 26.09 3.55
C ARG A 356 24.23 26.63 3.55
N PHE A 357 23.37 26.05 4.41
CA PHE A 357 21.96 26.39 4.43
C PHE A 357 21.63 27.43 5.50
N ALA A 358 21.46 28.67 5.06
CA ALA A 358 21.00 29.74 5.93
C ALA A 358 19.55 29.51 6.42
N HIS A 359 18.73 28.86 5.62
CA HIS A 359 17.38 28.42 5.97
C HIS A 359 17.12 26.98 5.54
N VAL A 360 16.46 26.23 6.41
CA VAL A 360 15.88 24.92 6.11
C VAL A 360 14.36 25.01 6.26
N MET A 361 13.63 24.67 5.21
CA MET A 361 12.17 24.70 5.17
C MET A 361 11.65 23.31 4.87
N VAL A 362 10.76 22.79 5.70
CA VAL A 362 10.19 21.43 5.55
C VAL A 362 8.70 21.51 5.50
N ASP A 363 8.10 21.01 4.42
CA ASP A 363 6.64 20.89 4.26
C ASP A 363 6.17 19.46 4.57
N GLU A 364 4.93 19.31 5.04
CA GLU A 364 4.29 18.03 5.40
C GLU A 364 5.12 17.21 6.42
N LEU A 365 5.65 17.86 7.45
CA LEU A 365 6.55 17.24 8.43
C LEU A 365 5.92 16.05 9.17
N GLN A 366 4.59 16.01 9.34
CA GLN A 366 3.87 14.89 9.97
C GLN A 366 3.97 13.56 9.21
N ASP A 367 4.42 13.58 7.96
CA ASP A 367 4.60 12.38 7.13
C ASP A 367 6.03 11.83 7.16
N THR A 368 6.90 12.39 7.99
CA THR A 368 8.31 11.98 8.10
C THR A 368 8.49 10.81 9.09
N ASN A 369 9.50 9.97 8.81
CA ASN A 369 9.94 8.92 9.74
C ASN A 369 11.11 9.40 10.62
N GLY A 370 11.51 8.58 11.60
CA GLY A 370 12.58 8.92 12.54
C GLY A 370 13.92 9.22 11.87
N VAL A 371 14.28 8.48 10.83
CA VAL A 371 15.55 8.69 10.08
C VAL A 371 15.54 10.03 9.37
N GLN A 372 14.43 10.41 8.78
CA GLN A 372 14.25 11.70 8.11
C GLN A 372 14.32 12.87 9.11
N PHE A 373 13.72 12.71 10.29
CA PHE A 373 13.86 13.68 11.39
C PHE A 373 15.31 13.87 11.80
N GLU A 374 16.08 12.79 11.97
CA GLU A 374 17.50 12.83 12.28
C GLU A 374 18.30 13.56 11.19
N LEU A 375 18.03 13.23 9.91
CA LEU A 375 18.68 13.86 8.75
C LEU A 375 18.45 15.38 8.71
N ILE A 376 17.20 15.81 8.87
CA ILE A 376 16.85 17.23 8.92
C ILE A 376 17.62 17.90 10.06
N GLY A 377 17.66 17.30 11.24
CA GLY A 377 18.40 17.81 12.40
C GLY A 377 19.90 17.91 12.17
N GLN A 378 20.50 17.03 11.37
CA GLN A 378 21.94 17.08 11.06
C GLN A 378 22.31 18.24 10.12
N VAL A 379 21.43 18.61 9.18
CA VAL A 379 21.69 19.70 8.21
C VAL A 379 21.06 21.03 8.61
N ALA A 380 20.18 21.02 9.59
CA ALA A 380 19.52 22.20 10.11
C ALA A 380 20.50 23.11 10.83
N GLY A 381 20.55 24.37 10.40
CA GLY A 381 21.28 25.45 11.08
C GLY A 381 20.41 26.13 12.15
N GLU A 382 20.57 27.46 12.28
CA GLU A 382 19.80 28.24 13.26
C GLU A 382 18.34 28.51 12.80
N ASN A 383 18.11 28.64 11.50
CA ASN A 383 16.80 29.03 10.93
C ASN A 383 16.10 27.84 10.30
N VAL A 384 15.17 27.24 11.03
CA VAL A 384 14.38 26.08 10.59
C VAL A 384 12.91 26.43 10.62
N PHE A 385 12.26 26.29 9.48
CA PHE A 385 10.84 26.47 9.33
C PHE A 385 10.18 25.14 8.94
N MET A 386 9.33 24.63 9.79
CA MET A 386 8.65 23.34 9.63
C MET A 386 7.16 23.60 9.54
N VAL A 387 6.50 22.94 8.58
CA VAL A 387 5.06 23.04 8.37
C VAL A 387 4.47 21.65 8.41
N GLY A 388 3.37 21.48 9.12
CA GLY A 388 2.68 20.20 9.21
C GLY A 388 1.31 20.32 9.87
N ASP A 389 0.61 19.17 9.89
CA ASP A 389 -0.66 18.99 10.55
C ASP A 389 -0.80 17.55 11.01
N ALA A 390 -0.76 17.30 12.30
CA ALA A 390 -0.94 15.96 12.87
C ALA A 390 -2.24 15.29 12.40
N GLN A 391 -3.30 16.09 12.22
CA GLN A 391 -4.62 15.60 11.76
C GLN A 391 -4.64 15.20 10.27
N GLN A 392 -3.57 15.43 9.53
CA GLN A 392 -3.36 15.00 8.14
C GLN A 392 -2.32 13.89 7.99
N SER A 393 -1.83 13.31 9.08
CA SER A 393 -0.94 12.14 9.03
C SER A 393 -1.71 10.89 8.63
N ILE A 394 -1.49 10.41 7.41
CA ILE A 394 -2.16 9.23 6.84
C ILE A 394 -1.17 8.23 6.22
N TYR A 395 0.12 8.33 6.59
CA TYR A 395 1.19 7.48 6.07
C TYR A 395 1.87 6.63 7.16
N GLY A 396 1.16 6.28 8.25
CA GLY A 396 1.66 5.37 9.27
C GLY A 396 2.09 4.03 8.69
N PHE A 397 1.39 3.51 7.68
CA PHE A 397 1.76 2.31 6.94
C PHE A 397 3.08 2.44 6.12
N ARG A 398 3.62 3.64 5.99
CA ARG A 398 4.94 3.98 5.43
C ARG A 398 5.95 4.40 6.51
N HIS A 399 5.65 4.04 7.75
CA HIS A 399 6.47 4.35 8.92
C HIS A 399 6.57 5.86 9.26
N ALA A 400 5.62 6.69 8.78
CA ALA A 400 5.49 8.05 9.28
C ALA A 400 5.25 8.02 10.81
N ASP A 401 5.88 8.93 11.53
CA ASP A 401 5.83 8.95 12.99
C ASP A 401 5.24 10.26 13.51
N VAL A 402 3.91 10.28 13.66
CA VAL A 402 3.18 11.46 14.14
C VAL A 402 3.53 11.82 15.59
N GLU A 403 3.94 10.84 16.41
CA GLU A 403 4.33 11.09 17.81
C GLU A 403 5.59 11.95 17.88
N LEU A 404 6.54 11.74 16.96
CA LEU A 404 7.73 12.60 16.85
C LEU A 404 7.36 14.04 16.47
N PHE A 405 6.38 14.21 15.58
CA PHE A 405 5.88 15.53 15.21
C PHE A 405 5.22 16.22 16.41
N GLU A 406 4.37 15.52 17.17
CA GLU A 406 3.71 16.07 18.36
C GLU A 406 4.73 16.41 19.47
N ALA A 407 5.67 15.51 19.75
CA ALA A 407 6.72 15.74 20.73
C ALA A 407 7.60 16.94 20.35
N LEU A 408 7.90 17.14 19.06
CA LEU A 408 8.55 18.34 18.57
C LEU A 408 7.69 19.57 18.81
N GLY A 409 6.39 19.48 18.50
CA GLY A 409 5.42 20.55 18.71
C GLY A 409 5.38 21.04 20.15
N ASP A 410 5.30 20.12 21.10
CA ASP A 410 5.29 20.43 22.54
C ASP A 410 6.60 21.09 22.99
N ARG A 411 7.75 20.58 22.54
CA ARG A 411 9.07 21.17 22.83
C ARG A 411 9.17 22.61 22.29
N LEU A 412 8.70 22.86 21.08
CA LEU A 412 8.75 24.18 20.46
C LEU A 412 7.69 25.12 21.03
N GLN A 413 6.52 24.62 21.45
CA GLN A 413 5.53 25.39 22.20
C GLN A 413 6.10 25.94 23.50
N ALA A 414 6.83 25.13 24.26
CA ALA A 414 7.50 25.56 25.50
C ALA A 414 8.52 26.69 25.29
N ARG A 415 9.05 26.80 24.05
CA ARG A 415 10.00 27.87 23.63
C ARG A 415 9.32 29.05 22.92
N GLY A 416 7.98 29.03 22.78
CA GLY A 416 7.26 30.03 22.01
C GLY A 416 7.58 29.96 20.51
N ALA A 417 8.02 28.81 19.99
CA ALA A 417 8.43 28.59 18.60
C ALA A 417 7.42 27.72 17.83
N ARG A 418 6.17 27.68 18.26
CA ARG A 418 5.04 27.05 17.58
C ARG A 418 4.00 28.09 17.24
N ALA A 419 3.58 28.17 16.01
CA ALA A 419 2.51 29.03 15.54
C ALA A 419 1.42 28.17 14.89
N ARG A 420 0.23 28.70 14.73
CA ARG A 420 -0.90 27.96 14.16
C ARG A 420 -1.66 28.81 13.14
N LEU A 421 -2.07 28.17 12.02
CA LEU A 421 -3.03 28.73 11.08
C LEU A 421 -4.40 28.11 11.35
N THR A 422 -5.34 28.90 11.82
CA THR A 422 -6.68 28.44 12.21
C THR A 422 -7.70 28.57 11.10
N ALA A 423 -7.52 29.51 10.16
CA ALA A 423 -8.47 29.79 9.10
C ALA A 423 -8.33 28.81 7.92
N ASN A 424 -9.47 28.30 7.43
CA ASN A 424 -9.56 27.48 6.23
C ASN A 424 -10.21 28.29 5.09
N PHE A 425 -9.47 28.46 3.98
CA PHE A 425 -9.93 29.21 2.80
C PHE A 425 -10.40 28.29 1.65
N ARG A 426 -10.34 26.98 1.84
CA ARG A 426 -10.71 25.97 0.83
C ARG A 426 -12.17 25.57 0.92
N SER A 427 -12.58 25.12 2.08
CA SER A 427 -13.90 24.53 2.33
C SER A 427 -14.89 25.58 2.82
N ARG A 428 -16.18 25.34 2.54
CA ARG A 428 -17.27 26.16 3.06
C ARG A 428 -17.55 25.89 4.53
N SER A 429 -18.19 26.84 5.22
CA SER A 429 -18.48 26.79 6.66
C SER A 429 -19.26 25.54 7.06
N GLU A 430 -20.28 25.15 6.27
CA GLU A 430 -21.14 24.00 6.56
C GLU A 430 -20.39 22.68 6.50
N ILE A 431 -19.43 22.54 5.55
CA ILE A 431 -18.57 21.35 5.46
C ILE A 431 -17.68 21.26 6.70
N LEU A 432 -17.07 22.37 7.09
CA LEU A 432 -16.21 22.44 8.28
C LEU A 432 -16.98 22.16 9.56
N GLU A 433 -18.24 22.63 9.64
CA GLU A 433 -19.12 22.36 10.78
C GLU A 433 -19.45 20.88 10.92
N VAL A 434 -19.80 20.20 9.81
CA VAL A 434 -20.08 18.77 9.81
C VAL A 434 -18.83 17.98 10.21
N ILE A 435 -17.67 18.27 9.63
CA ILE A 435 -16.40 17.63 9.97
C ILE A 435 -16.09 17.86 11.47
N GLY A 436 -16.20 19.11 11.94
CA GLY A 436 -15.96 19.44 13.34
C GLY A 436 -16.87 18.65 14.30
N ARG A 437 -18.16 18.50 13.98
CA ARG A 437 -19.11 17.73 14.79
C ARG A 437 -18.81 16.22 14.80
N VAL A 438 -18.45 15.66 13.64
CA VAL A 438 -18.14 14.22 13.51
C VAL A 438 -16.89 13.85 14.30
N PHE A 439 -15.85 14.67 14.20
CA PHE A 439 -14.53 14.35 14.77
C PHE A 439 -14.25 15.02 16.13
N ALA A 440 -15.15 15.86 16.66
CA ALA A 440 -15.00 16.47 18.00
C ALA A 440 -14.74 15.45 19.12
N PRO A 441 -15.37 14.24 19.15
CA PRO A 441 -15.10 13.25 20.18
C PRO A 441 -13.66 12.72 20.18
N HIS A 442 -12.94 12.85 19.06
CA HIS A 442 -11.57 12.42 18.89
C HIS A 442 -10.54 13.56 19.06
N GLY A 443 -10.93 14.67 19.64
CA GLY A 443 -10.04 15.82 19.88
C GLY A 443 -9.72 16.63 18.61
N PHE A 444 -10.47 16.45 17.53
CA PHE A 444 -10.30 17.21 16.31
C PHE A 444 -10.56 18.69 16.53
N LEU A 445 -9.60 19.52 16.14
CA LEU A 445 -9.70 20.96 16.22
C LEU A 445 -10.22 21.51 14.88
N ALA A 446 -11.52 21.79 14.84
CA ALA A 446 -12.16 22.28 13.63
C ALA A 446 -11.55 23.63 13.20
N PRO A 447 -11.15 23.77 11.92
CA PRO A 447 -10.64 25.03 11.41
C PRO A 447 -11.76 26.08 11.32
N VAL A 448 -11.39 27.35 11.47
CA VAL A 448 -12.30 28.49 11.35
C VAL A 448 -12.58 28.76 9.87
N PRO A 449 -13.84 28.97 9.44
CA PRO A 449 -14.13 29.35 8.07
C PRO A 449 -13.47 30.68 7.72
N GLY A 450 -12.54 30.68 6.75
CA GLY A 450 -11.89 31.87 6.21
C GLY A 450 -12.46 32.31 4.86
N ARG A 451 -13.29 31.47 4.24
CA ARG A 451 -13.98 31.79 2.99
C ARG A 451 -15.34 32.37 3.29
N GLY A 452 -15.67 33.51 2.66
CA GLY A 452 -17.00 34.11 2.77
C GLY A 452 -18.07 33.19 2.19
N ASP A 453 -19.23 33.14 2.83
CA ASP A 453 -20.37 32.37 2.36
C ASP A 453 -20.84 32.96 1.02
N SER A 454 -20.78 32.14 -0.03
CA SER A 454 -21.49 32.44 -1.28
C SER A 454 -22.84 31.73 -1.22
N PRO A 455 -23.94 32.34 -1.63
CA PRO A 455 -25.20 31.63 -1.76
C PRO A 455 -24.99 30.50 -2.75
N GLY A 456 -24.91 29.27 -2.25
CA GLY A 456 -24.60 28.10 -3.02
C GLY A 456 -25.77 27.10 -3.01
N HIS A 457 -25.55 25.99 -3.65
CA HIS A 457 -26.48 24.87 -3.65
C HIS A 457 -26.57 24.26 -2.27
N GLU A 458 -27.77 24.10 -1.77
CA GLU A 458 -28.06 23.33 -0.57
C GLU A 458 -28.73 22.00 -0.96
N PRO A 459 -28.46 20.91 -0.28
CA PRO A 459 -27.53 20.77 0.85
C PRO A 459 -26.06 20.65 0.38
N LEU A 460 -25.11 21.22 1.14
CA LEU A 460 -23.66 21.13 0.86
C LEU A 460 -23.04 19.82 1.34
N VAL A 461 -23.68 19.14 2.28
CA VAL A 461 -23.29 17.82 2.79
C VAL A 461 -24.48 16.89 2.74
N GLU A 462 -24.30 15.76 2.08
CA GLU A 462 -25.33 14.73 1.95
C GLU A 462 -24.81 13.39 2.49
N LEU A 463 -25.67 12.63 3.16
CA LEU A 463 -25.39 11.27 3.61
C LEU A 463 -26.30 10.28 2.86
N LEU A 464 -25.68 9.40 2.06
CA LEU A 464 -26.36 8.31 1.37
C LEU A 464 -26.19 7.02 2.17
N ILE A 465 -27.27 6.38 2.56
CA ILE A 465 -27.26 5.16 3.39
C ILE A 465 -27.83 4.00 2.60
N ALA A 466 -27.02 2.94 2.42
CA ALA A 466 -27.46 1.63 1.90
C ALA A 466 -27.56 0.65 3.08
N ASP A 467 -28.75 0.08 3.28
CA ASP A 467 -28.98 -0.92 4.33
C ASP A 467 -28.39 -2.28 3.95
N LYS A 468 -27.40 -2.75 4.69
CA LYS A 468 -26.76 -4.07 4.47
C LYS A 468 -27.69 -5.25 4.69
N ALA A 469 -28.75 -5.08 5.50
CA ALA A 469 -29.69 -6.14 5.84
C ALA A 469 -30.80 -6.32 4.79
N SER A 470 -30.94 -5.38 3.85
CA SER A 470 -31.93 -5.50 2.77
C SER A 470 -31.56 -6.60 1.78
N ASP A 471 -32.59 -7.21 1.18
CA ASP A 471 -32.43 -8.27 0.19
C ASP A 471 -32.06 -7.68 -1.17
N TRP A 472 -30.75 -7.48 -1.36
CA TRP A 472 -30.20 -6.96 -2.60
C TRP A 472 -29.90 -8.10 -3.58
N ALA A 473 -30.17 -7.90 -4.86
CA ALA A 473 -29.80 -8.87 -5.90
C ALA A 473 -28.27 -9.06 -5.95
N ALA A 474 -27.84 -10.33 -5.90
CA ALA A 474 -26.43 -10.67 -6.04
C ALA A 474 -25.98 -10.52 -7.51
N GLU A 475 -24.94 -9.74 -7.74
CA GLU A 475 -24.32 -9.54 -9.05
C GLU A 475 -22.79 -9.73 -8.95
N GLY A 476 -22.31 -10.85 -9.45
CA GLY A 476 -20.89 -11.16 -9.42
C GLY A 476 -20.36 -11.47 -8.01
N ILE A 477 -19.08 -11.13 -7.76
CA ILE A 477 -18.37 -11.39 -6.49
C ILE A 477 -18.44 -10.23 -5.49
N THR A 478 -18.89 -9.05 -5.93
CA THR A 478 -19.03 -7.87 -5.06
C THR A 478 -20.26 -8.01 -4.17
N ALA A 479 -20.14 -7.60 -2.91
CA ALA A 479 -21.26 -7.65 -1.96
C ALA A 479 -22.48 -6.89 -2.50
N PRO A 480 -23.69 -7.49 -2.50
CA PRO A 480 -24.88 -6.90 -3.11
C PRO A 480 -25.22 -5.49 -2.60
N TRP A 481 -25.07 -5.24 -1.30
CA TRP A 481 -25.31 -3.93 -0.70
C TRP A 481 -24.32 -2.86 -1.23
N ARG A 482 -23.09 -3.26 -1.59
CA ARG A 482 -22.11 -2.33 -2.16
C ARG A 482 -22.43 -1.95 -3.60
N VAL A 483 -22.98 -2.88 -4.37
CA VAL A 483 -23.51 -2.57 -5.70
C VAL A 483 -24.67 -1.57 -5.60
N ALA A 484 -25.55 -1.75 -4.60
CA ALA A 484 -26.64 -0.81 -4.34
C ALA A 484 -26.15 0.58 -3.92
N GLU A 485 -25.14 0.64 -3.06
CA GLU A 485 -24.46 1.88 -2.68
C GLU A 485 -23.88 2.59 -3.91
N ALA A 486 -23.11 1.86 -4.72
CA ALA A 486 -22.50 2.39 -5.93
C ALA A 486 -23.54 2.96 -6.92
N ARG A 487 -24.67 2.25 -7.12
CA ARG A 487 -25.77 2.72 -7.96
C ARG A 487 -26.50 3.94 -7.40
N ALA A 488 -26.66 4.01 -6.08
CA ALA A 488 -27.26 5.17 -5.43
C ALA A 488 -26.39 6.41 -5.61
N LEU A 489 -25.07 6.25 -5.42
CA LEU A 489 -24.10 7.32 -5.65
C LEU A 489 -24.06 7.74 -7.13
N ALA A 490 -24.02 6.79 -8.06
CA ALA A 490 -23.97 7.09 -9.49
C ALA A 490 -25.21 7.85 -9.95
N ARG A 491 -26.40 7.50 -9.42
CA ARG A 491 -27.64 8.26 -9.69
C ARG A 491 -27.53 9.69 -9.16
N ARG A 492 -26.97 9.88 -7.96
CA ARG A 492 -26.84 11.23 -7.40
C ARG A 492 -25.85 12.08 -8.19
N VAL A 493 -24.75 11.50 -8.66
CA VAL A 493 -23.78 12.18 -9.53
C VAL A 493 -24.45 12.59 -10.86
N GLU A 494 -25.24 11.71 -11.48
CA GLU A 494 -26.02 12.03 -12.68
C GLU A 494 -26.96 13.21 -12.47
N GLU A 495 -27.76 13.20 -11.37
CA GLU A 495 -28.66 14.29 -11.01
C GLU A 495 -27.93 15.64 -10.88
N LEU A 496 -26.74 15.64 -10.28
CA LEU A 496 -25.93 16.85 -10.12
C LEU A 496 -25.31 17.33 -11.45
N ILE A 497 -24.95 16.38 -12.34
CA ILE A 497 -24.48 16.71 -13.69
C ILE A 497 -25.64 17.31 -14.52
N GLU A 498 -26.83 16.73 -14.44
CA GLU A 498 -28.04 17.30 -15.08
C GLU A 498 -28.38 18.71 -14.54
N ALA A 499 -28.08 18.95 -13.26
CA ALA A 499 -28.21 20.28 -12.64
C ALA A 499 -27.09 21.27 -13.01
N GLY A 500 -26.09 20.86 -13.81
CA GLY A 500 -25.07 21.71 -14.39
C GLY A 500 -23.65 21.58 -13.86
N ALA A 501 -23.37 20.59 -13.00
CA ALA A 501 -22.00 20.26 -12.62
C ALA A 501 -21.27 19.54 -13.77
N ALA A 502 -19.97 19.77 -13.94
CA ALA A 502 -19.18 19.04 -14.93
C ALA A 502 -18.64 17.74 -14.33
N PRO A 503 -18.54 16.62 -15.10
CA PRO A 503 -17.95 15.39 -14.60
C PRO A 503 -16.57 15.55 -13.95
N ARG A 504 -15.73 16.45 -14.45
CA ARG A 504 -14.40 16.77 -13.89
C ARG A 504 -14.43 17.39 -12.49
N ASP A 505 -15.57 17.91 -12.06
CA ASP A 505 -15.72 18.54 -10.73
C ASP A 505 -15.83 17.51 -9.62
N PHE A 506 -16.10 16.25 -9.97
CA PHE A 506 -16.29 15.17 -9.02
C PHE A 506 -15.02 14.36 -8.77
N VAL A 507 -14.80 14.04 -7.50
CA VAL A 507 -13.90 12.94 -7.10
C VAL A 507 -14.66 11.95 -6.23
N LEU A 508 -14.48 10.66 -6.51
CA LEU A 508 -14.94 9.56 -5.68
C LEU A 508 -13.74 8.98 -4.96
N LEU A 509 -13.75 9.06 -3.64
CA LEU A 509 -12.70 8.59 -2.76
C LEU A 509 -13.13 7.32 -2.03
N THR A 510 -12.24 6.32 -2.03
CA THR A 510 -12.42 5.07 -1.28
C THR A 510 -11.20 4.81 -0.41
N ARG A 511 -11.36 4.05 0.66
CA ARG A 511 -10.24 3.61 1.51
C ARG A 511 -9.30 2.67 0.74
N ALA A 512 -9.84 1.77 -0.05
CA ALA A 512 -9.07 0.78 -0.81
C ALA A 512 -9.60 0.63 -2.25
N THR A 513 -8.75 0.12 -3.13
CA THR A 513 -9.07 -0.05 -4.56
C THR A 513 -9.88 -1.31 -4.85
N THR A 514 -10.10 -2.20 -3.88
CA THR A 514 -10.69 -3.53 -4.08
C THR A 514 -12.05 -3.49 -4.79
N ASP A 515 -12.94 -2.59 -4.37
CA ASP A 515 -14.31 -2.50 -4.89
C ASP A 515 -14.55 -1.28 -5.79
N LEU A 516 -13.48 -0.56 -6.14
CA LEU A 516 -13.56 0.67 -6.95
C LEU A 516 -14.27 0.44 -8.29
N ARG A 517 -14.13 -0.78 -8.86
CA ARG A 517 -14.81 -1.19 -10.10
C ARG A 517 -16.34 -1.20 -10.00
N ALA A 518 -16.90 -1.47 -8.81
CA ALA A 518 -18.34 -1.44 -8.65
C ALA A 518 -18.89 -0.01 -8.85
N TYR A 519 -18.17 0.97 -8.34
CA TYR A 519 -18.51 2.39 -8.51
C TYR A 519 -18.27 2.88 -9.95
N GLU A 520 -17.14 2.49 -10.54
CA GLU A 520 -16.83 2.79 -11.95
C GLU A 520 -17.94 2.27 -12.86
N ARG A 521 -18.29 0.99 -12.73
CA ARG A 521 -19.35 0.35 -13.53
C ARG A 521 -20.71 1.04 -13.33
N ALA A 522 -21.07 1.38 -12.09
CA ALA A 522 -22.34 2.03 -11.79
C ALA A 522 -22.44 3.42 -12.45
N LEU A 523 -21.35 4.17 -12.52
CA LEU A 523 -21.26 5.46 -13.23
C LEU A 523 -21.33 5.25 -14.76
N GLU A 524 -20.59 4.28 -15.30
CA GLU A 524 -20.59 3.97 -16.72
C GLU A 524 -21.97 3.48 -17.21
N GLU A 525 -22.70 2.67 -16.41
CA GLU A 525 -24.07 2.24 -16.70
C GLU A 525 -25.04 3.43 -16.89
N ARG A 526 -24.71 4.61 -16.34
CA ARG A 526 -25.45 5.86 -16.50
C ARG A 526 -24.84 6.81 -17.51
N GLY A 527 -23.84 6.36 -18.28
CA GLY A 527 -23.19 7.19 -19.28
C GLY A 527 -22.28 8.28 -18.71
N VAL A 528 -21.98 8.23 -17.40
CA VAL A 528 -21.08 9.19 -16.77
C VAL A 528 -19.63 8.79 -17.03
N PRO A 529 -18.81 9.62 -17.68
CA PRO A 529 -17.41 9.30 -17.96
C PRO A 529 -16.61 9.23 -16.65
N THR A 530 -15.77 8.20 -16.53
CA THR A 530 -14.97 7.94 -15.34
C THR A 530 -13.47 7.94 -15.63
N TYR A 531 -12.65 8.27 -14.64
CA TYR A 531 -11.20 8.15 -14.69
C TYR A 531 -10.65 7.60 -13.38
N VAL A 532 -10.20 6.33 -13.40
CA VAL A 532 -9.64 5.66 -12.23
C VAL A 532 -8.15 5.95 -12.10
N ILE A 533 -7.75 6.56 -10.99
CA ILE A 533 -6.36 6.90 -10.70
C ILE A 533 -5.79 5.85 -9.73
N GLY A 534 -4.85 5.03 -10.22
CA GLY A 534 -4.17 4.03 -9.40
C GLY A 534 -4.97 2.79 -9.06
N GLY A 535 -5.97 2.47 -9.88
CA GLY A 535 -6.74 1.23 -9.72
C GLY A 535 -5.88 -0.02 -9.98
N ARG A 536 -6.17 -1.10 -9.23
CA ARG A 536 -5.59 -2.44 -9.44
C ARG A 536 -6.06 -3.10 -10.74
N GLY A 537 -6.41 -2.33 -11.77
CA GLY A 537 -7.20 -2.81 -12.88
C GLY A 537 -6.48 -2.99 -14.19
N TYR A 538 -5.29 -2.41 -14.36
CA TYR A 538 -4.62 -2.40 -15.65
C TYR A 538 -4.47 -3.80 -16.26
N TRP A 539 -3.91 -4.74 -15.51
CA TRP A 539 -3.69 -6.12 -15.96
C TRP A 539 -4.95 -6.96 -16.10
N ALA A 540 -6.03 -6.57 -15.44
CA ALA A 540 -7.31 -7.27 -15.49
C ALA A 540 -8.31 -6.67 -16.51
N HIS A 541 -7.88 -5.64 -17.28
CA HIS A 541 -8.70 -5.15 -18.37
C HIS A 541 -8.75 -6.16 -19.53
N PRO A 542 -9.93 -6.46 -20.08
CA PRO A 542 -10.08 -7.45 -21.15
C PRO A 542 -9.09 -7.23 -22.28
N GLN A 543 -8.93 -6.00 -22.78
CA GLN A 543 -8.00 -5.70 -23.86
C GLN A 543 -6.52 -5.92 -23.52
N VAL A 544 -6.13 -5.84 -22.25
CA VAL A 544 -4.78 -6.15 -21.81
C VAL A 544 -4.61 -7.67 -21.72
N ILE A 545 -5.62 -8.36 -21.16
CA ILE A 545 -5.66 -9.83 -21.08
C ILE A 545 -5.57 -10.44 -22.47
N ASP A 546 -6.35 -9.92 -23.44
CA ASP A 546 -6.36 -10.42 -24.81
C ASP A 546 -4.98 -10.31 -25.47
N VAL A 547 -4.32 -9.12 -25.35
CA VAL A 547 -2.99 -8.90 -25.92
C VAL A 547 -1.92 -9.73 -25.20
N VAL A 548 -1.97 -9.82 -23.86
CA VAL A 548 -1.05 -10.66 -23.10
C VAL A 548 -1.24 -12.14 -23.44
N SER A 549 -2.48 -12.60 -23.60
CA SER A 549 -2.78 -13.97 -24.03
C SER A 549 -2.27 -14.28 -25.44
N TYR A 550 -2.35 -13.32 -26.37
CA TYR A 550 -1.72 -13.43 -27.68
C TYR A 550 -0.20 -13.65 -27.55
N LEU A 551 0.47 -12.83 -26.75
CA LEU A 551 1.92 -12.93 -26.53
C LEU A 551 2.31 -14.25 -25.82
N ARG A 552 1.52 -14.69 -24.83
CA ARG A 552 1.71 -15.98 -24.13
C ARG A 552 1.56 -17.15 -25.11
N ALA A 553 0.53 -17.12 -25.95
CA ALA A 553 0.31 -18.15 -26.95
C ALA A 553 1.41 -18.16 -28.03
N LEU A 554 1.97 -17.01 -28.42
CA LEU A 554 3.15 -16.93 -29.30
C LEU A 554 4.37 -17.59 -28.65
N ALA A 555 4.64 -17.31 -27.38
CA ALA A 555 5.78 -17.88 -26.65
C ALA A 555 5.60 -19.38 -26.41
N ASN A 556 4.38 -19.82 -26.08
CA ASN A 556 4.04 -21.22 -25.86
C ASN A 556 2.61 -21.54 -26.31
N PRO A 557 2.40 -22.09 -27.51
CA PRO A 557 1.06 -22.42 -28.02
C PRO A 557 0.38 -23.60 -27.29
N ARG A 558 1.08 -24.27 -26.36
CA ARG A 558 0.50 -25.27 -25.47
C ARG A 558 -0.04 -24.66 -24.17
N ASP A 559 0.07 -23.37 -24.00
CA ASP A 559 -0.64 -22.63 -22.94
C ASP A 559 -2.12 -22.56 -23.34
N GLU A 560 -2.89 -23.55 -22.88
CA GLU A 560 -4.29 -23.72 -23.25
C GLU A 560 -5.12 -22.52 -22.84
N GLU A 561 -4.89 -21.98 -21.64
CA GLU A 561 -5.61 -20.78 -21.15
C GLU A 561 -5.38 -19.60 -22.08
N ALA A 562 -4.13 -19.31 -22.39
CA ALA A 562 -3.79 -18.21 -23.27
C ALA A 562 -4.34 -18.40 -24.68
N LEU A 563 -4.25 -19.62 -25.23
CA LEU A 563 -4.74 -19.88 -26.57
C LEU A 563 -6.28 -19.80 -26.64
N TYR A 564 -7.02 -20.37 -25.68
CA TYR A 564 -8.49 -20.24 -25.68
C TYR A 564 -8.95 -18.81 -25.43
N THR A 565 -8.26 -18.05 -24.56
CA THR A 565 -8.55 -16.63 -24.36
C THR A 565 -8.33 -15.83 -25.66
N LEU A 566 -7.25 -16.07 -26.38
CA LEU A 566 -7.00 -15.46 -27.68
C LEU A 566 -8.07 -15.81 -28.70
N LEU A 567 -8.46 -17.09 -28.80
CA LEU A 567 -9.48 -17.55 -29.74
C LEU A 567 -10.87 -16.97 -29.44
N ALA A 568 -11.20 -16.76 -28.17
CA ALA A 568 -12.44 -16.13 -27.72
C ALA A 568 -12.43 -14.60 -27.89
N SER A 569 -11.23 -13.99 -27.91
CA SER A 569 -11.09 -12.53 -28.00
C SER A 569 -11.56 -12.00 -29.36
N PRO A 570 -11.87 -10.70 -29.46
CA PRO A 570 -12.20 -10.08 -30.76
C PRO A 570 -11.11 -10.17 -31.83
N MET A 571 -9.89 -10.56 -31.47
CA MET A 571 -8.82 -10.82 -32.46
C MET A 571 -9.12 -11.98 -33.39
N VAL A 572 -9.86 -13.00 -32.87
CA VAL A 572 -10.24 -14.21 -33.63
C VAL A 572 -11.74 -14.40 -33.67
N ALA A 573 -12.40 -14.11 -32.55
CA ALA A 573 -13.85 -14.09 -32.34
C ALA A 573 -14.55 -15.44 -32.62
N LEU A 574 -13.97 -16.56 -32.12
CA LEU A 574 -14.65 -17.85 -32.19
C LEU A 574 -15.85 -17.90 -31.22
N SER A 575 -16.88 -18.62 -31.64
CA SER A 575 -18.03 -18.88 -30.79
C SER A 575 -17.69 -19.81 -29.62
N ILE A 576 -18.48 -19.76 -28.54
CA ILE A 576 -18.33 -20.65 -27.39
C ILE A 576 -18.47 -22.11 -27.82
N ASP A 577 -19.39 -22.40 -28.76
CA ASP A 577 -19.60 -23.74 -29.29
C ASP A 577 -18.35 -24.25 -30.02
N ALA A 578 -17.71 -23.41 -30.82
CA ALA A 578 -16.44 -23.78 -31.47
C ALA A 578 -15.34 -24.09 -30.45
N LEU A 579 -15.22 -23.31 -29.38
CA LEU A 579 -14.24 -23.57 -28.31
C LEU A 579 -14.51 -24.90 -27.60
N VAL A 580 -15.79 -25.24 -27.36
CA VAL A 580 -16.18 -26.52 -26.75
C VAL A 580 -15.85 -27.71 -27.69
N ILE A 581 -16.12 -27.59 -28.98
CA ILE A 581 -15.80 -28.61 -29.98
C ILE A 581 -14.29 -28.84 -30.05
N LEU A 582 -13.48 -27.76 -30.13
CA LEU A 582 -12.01 -27.86 -30.13
C LEU A 582 -11.48 -28.49 -28.84
N ALA A 583 -12.04 -28.13 -27.68
CA ALA A 583 -11.63 -28.73 -26.42
C ALA A 583 -12.01 -30.21 -26.32
N ALA A 584 -13.16 -30.62 -26.85
CA ALA A 584 -13.58 -32.00 -26.89
C ALA A 584 -12.69 -32.82 -27.84
N ALA A 585 -12.37 -32.29 -29.03
CA ALA A 585 -11.47 -32.92 -29.98
C ALA A 585 -10.04 -33.10 -29.39
N GLY A 586 -9.51 -32.09 -28.71
CA GLY A 586 -8.21 -32.17 -28.04
C GLY A 586 -8.17 -33.27 -26.96
N ARG A 587 -9.21 -33.35 -26.15
CA ARG A 587 -9.35 -34.43 -25.14
C ARG A 587 -9.46 -35.81 -25.76
N ALA A 588 -10.25 -35.97 -26.82
CA ALA A 588 -10.42 -37.24 -27.53
C ALA A 588 -9.12 -37.72 -28.17
N ALA A 589 -8.40 -36.80 -28.83
CA ALA A 589 -7.11 -37.08 -29.46
C ALA A 589 -5.94 -37.14 -28.46
N ARG A 590 -6.12 -36.75 -27.20
CA ARG A 590 -5.06 -36.55 -26.20
C ARG A 590 -3.94 -35.63 -26.70
N ARG A 591 -4.34 -34.53 -27.34
CA ARG A 591 -3.49 -33.52 -27.95
C ARG A 591 -3.83 -32.14 -27.43
N ASP A 592 -2.85 -31.25 -27.50
CA ASP A 592 -3.06 -29.84 -27.18
C ASP A 592 -3.93 -29.12 -28.23
N PRO A 593 -4.62 -28.03 -27.87
CA PRO A 593 -5.50 -27.29 -28.78
C PRO A 593 -4.81 -26.78 -30.04
N TRP A 594 -3.54 -26.40 -29.97
CA TRP A 594 -2.77 -25.92 -31.10
C TRP A 594 -2.55 -27.04 -32.15
N TRP A 595 -2.35 -28.27 -31.67
CA TRP A 595 -2.26 -29.44 -32.54
C TRP A 595 -3.60 -29.68 -33.28
N VAL A 596 -4.73 -29.60 -32.56
CA VAL A 596 -6.06 -29.79 -33.16
C VAL A 596 -6.35 -28.72 -34.23
N LEU A 597 -5.97 -27.48 -34.00
CA LEU A 597 -6.13 -26.39 -34.96
C LEU A 597 -5.34 -26.62 -36.24
N ARG A 598 -4.14 -27.22 -36.15
CA ARG A 598 -3.28 -27.49 -37.30
C ARG A 598 -3.62 -28.74 -38.09
N GLU A 599 -4.13 -29.73 -37.42
CA GLU A 599 -4.49 -31.06 -37.96
C GLU A 599 -5.90 -31.43 -37.54
N PRO A 600 -6.92 -30.75 -38.10
CA PRO A 600 -8.28 -30.77 -37.55
C PRO A 600 -9.06 -32.08 -37.78
N GLU A 601 -8.55 -33.08 -38.55
CA GLU A 601 -9.11 -34.44 -38.75
C GLU A 601 -10.66 -34.56 -38.65
N GLY A 602 -11.38 -33.76 -39.46
CA GLY A 602 -12.85 -33.77 -39.46
C GLY A 602 -13.50 -32.85 -38.41
N THR A 603 -12.75 -32.33 -37.41
CA THR A 603 -13.28 -31.41 -36.41
C THR A 603 -13.86 -30.12 -37.00
N LEU A 604 -13.29 -29.65 -38.14
CA LEU A 604 -13.79 -28.46 -38.83
C LEU A 604 -15.17 -28.67 -39.43
N ASP A 605 -15.57 -29.90 -39.76
CA ASP A 605 -16.86 -30.24 -40.32
C ASP A 605 -18.02 -30.10 -39.30
N GLU A 606 -17.68 -30.15 -38.02
CA GLU A 606 -18.63 -29.96 -36.88
C GLU A 606 -18.82 -28.46 -36.53
N LEU A 607 -17.98 -27.59 -37.05
CA LEU A 607 -17.99 -26.14 -36.74
C LEU A 607 -18.97 -25.40 -37.65
N ALA A 608 -19.52 -24.30 -37.13
CA ALA A 608 -20.24 -23.34 -37.96
C ALA A 608 -19.30 -22.79 -39.06
N GLY A 609 -19.82 -22.53 -40.27
CA GLY A 609 -19.03 -22.11 -41.42
C GLY A 609 -18.19 -20.85 -41.16
N ASP A 610 -18.67 -19.93 -40.33
CA ASP A 610 -17.94 -18.73 -39.93
C ASP A 610 -16.76 -19.05 -39.01
N ASP A 611 -16.90 -19.94 -38.05
CA ASP A 611 -15.83 -20.35 -37.14
C ASP A 611 -14.77 -21.15 -37.89
N ALA A 612 -15.18 -22.06 -38.78
CA ALA A 612 -14.26 -22.82 -39.64
C ALA A 612 -13.40 -21.88 -40.52
N ARG A 613 -14.01 -20.85 -41.09
CA ARG A 613 -13.31 -19.82 -41.89
C ARG A 613 -12.30 -19.06 -41.03
N ARG A 614 -12.70 -18.60 -39.82
CA ARG A 614 -11.82 -17.87 -38.89
C ARG A 614 -10.62 -18.71 -38.48
N ILE A 615 -10.81 -19.99 -38.22
CA ILE A 615 -9.72 -20.91 -37.91
C ILE A 615 -8.79 -21.06 -39.13
N ALA A 616 -9.32 -21.22 -40.33
CA ALA A 616 -8.55 -21.34 -41.55
C ALA A 616 -7.70 -20.09 -41.85
N GLU A 617 -8.16 -18.92 -41.45
CA GLU A 617 -7.41 -17.65 -41.55
C GLU A 617 -6.41 -17.48 -40.39
N PHE A 618 -6.77 -17.87 -39.19
CA PHE A 618 -5.96 -17.73 -37.98
C PHE A 618 -4.72 -18.61 -38.00
N VAL A 619 -4.84 -19.90 -38.32
CA VAL A 619 -3.74 -20.86 -38.18
C VAL A 619 -2.50 -20.48 -39.00
N PRO A 620 -2.57 -20.17 -40.31
CA PRO A 620 -1.38 -19.78 -41.10
C PRO A 620 -0.80 -18.46 -40.64
N TRP A 621 -1.64 -17.48 -40.26
CA TRP A 621 -1.18 -16.20 -39.74
C TRP A 621 -0.43 -16.39 -38.42
N PHE A 622 -1.02 -17.08 -37.44
CA PHE A 622 -0.41 -17.29 -36.15
C PHE A 622 0.89 -18.11 -36.21
N ALA A 623 0.97 -19.10 -37.13
CA ALA A 623 2.20 -19.84 -37.35
C ALA A 623 3.32 -18.94 -37.94
N ALA A 624 2.98 -18.01 -38.80
CA ALA A 624 3.92 -17.03 -39.36
C ALA A 624 4.40 -16.05 -38.28
N GLU A 625 3.47 -15.51 -37.42
CA GLU A 625 3.84 -14.62 -36.32
C GLU A 625 4.74 -15.30 -35.29
N ARG A 626 4.50 -16.57 -34.95
CA ARG A 626 5.39 -17.35 -34.11
C ARG A 626 6.80 -17.47 -34.66
N THR A 627 6.94 -17.63 -35.96
CA THR A 627 8.24 -17.69 -36.63
C THR A 627 8.93 -16.32 -36.63
N ALA A 628 8.15 -15.24 -36.77
CA ALA A 628 8.63 -13.87 -36.72
C ALA A 628 9.01 -13.41 -35.30
N ALA A 629 8.37 -13.92 -34.27
CA ALA A 629 8.54 -13.50 -32.87
C ALA A 629 9.99 -13.50 -32.37
N ALA A 630 10.84 -14.38 -32.88
CA ALA A 630 12.27 -14.41 -32.53
C ALA A 630 13.08 -13.22 -33.06
N ARG A 631 12.52 -12.42 -34.00
CA ARG A 631 13.22 -11.32 -34.69
C ARG A 631 12.60 -9.95 -34.45
N LEU A 632 11.34 -9.91 -34.00
CA LEU A 632 10.57 -8.69 -33.77
C LEU A 632 10.63 -8.29 -32.31
N SER A 633 10.47 -7.01 -32.05
CA SER A 633 10.21 -6.51 -30.70
C SER A 633 8.79 -6.88 -30.27
N VAL A 634 8.56 -6.92 -28.95
CA VAL A 634 7.21 -7.17 -28.41
C VAL A 634 6.23 -6.09 -28.87
N GLU A 635 6.70 -4.83 -28.96
CA GLU A 635 5.90 -3.73 -29.50
C GLU A 635 5.47 -3.98 -30.94
N GLU A 636 6.40 -4.39 -31.82
CA GLU A 636 6.12 -4.71 -33.23
C GLU A 636 5.15 -5.90 -33.36
N LEU A 637 5.27 -6.91 -32.47
CA LEU A 637 4.34 -8.06 -32.45
C LEU A 637 2.91 -7.61 -32.10
N ILE A 638 2.76 -6.71 -31.13
CA ILE A 638 1.45 -6.17 -30.76
C ILE A 638 0.88 -5.34 -31.91
N ASP A 639 1.66 -4.43 -32.48
CA ASP A 639 1.21 -3.54 -33.57
C ASP A 639 0.72 -4.33 -34.79
N ARG A 640 1.47 -5.33 -35.22
CA ARG A 640 1.11 -6.24 -36.29
C ARG A 640 -0.18 -7.02 -36.03
N ALA A 641 -0.38 -7.47 -34.76
CA ALA A 641 -1.60 -8.15 -34.38
C ALA A 641 -2.82 -7.21 -34.43
N LEU A 642 -2.67 -5.97 -33.94
CA LEU A 642 -3.73 -4.95 -33.99
C LEU A 642 -4.11 -4.64 -35.44
N GLU A 643 -3.13 -4.35 -36.31
CA GLU A 643 -3.33 -4.03 -37.71
C GLU A 643 -3.99 -5.20 -38.46
N ARG A 644 -3.49 -6.43 -38.27
CA ARG A 644 -3.97 -7.62 -38.98
C ARG A 644 -5.40 -8.01 -38.61
N THR A 645 -5.77 -7.86 -37.37
CA THR A 645 -7.08 -8.30 -36.84
C THR A 645 -8.11 -7.18 -36.74
N GLY A 646 -7.70 -5.92 -36.93
CA GLY A 646 -8.56 -4.74 -36.68
C GLY A 646 -8.98 -4.61 -35.22
N TYR A 647 -8.22 -5.20 -34.30
CA TYR A 647 -8.57 -5.24 -32.89
C TYR A 647 -8.63 -3.85 -32.25
N ASP A 648 -7.80 -2.93 -32.69
CA ASP A 648 -7.81 -1.51 -32.29
C ASP A 648 -9.16 -0.85 -32.61
N LEU A 649 -9.74 -1.14 -33.79
CA LEU A 649 -11.06 -0.64 -34.19
C LEU A 649 -12.16 -1.29 -33.36
N ALA A 650 -12.06 -2.61 -33.11
CA ALA A 650 -13.02 -3.33 -32.26
C ALA A 650 -13.03 -2.75 -30.84
N VAL A 651 -11.83 -2.47 -30.27
CA VAL A 651 -11.68 -1.88 -28.95
C VAL A 651 -12.21 -0.45 -28.93
N LEU A 652 -11.97 0.37 -29.95
CA LEU A 652 -12.48 1.74 -30.03
C LEU A 652 -14.01 1.81 -30.10
N ALA A 653 -14.66 0.81 -30.68
CA ALA A 653 -16.11 0.73 -30.74
C ALA A 653 -16.78 0.35 -29.39
N MET A 654 -16.01 -0.12 -28.42
CA MET A 654 -16.52 -0.48 -27.09
C MET A 654 -16.71 0.78 -26.21
N PRO A 655 -17.56 0.72 -25.18
CA PRO A 655 -17.64 1.76 -24.16
C PRO A 655 -16.25 2.06 -23.58
N GLY A 656 -15.88 3.34 -23.48
CA GLY A 656 -14.52 3.74 -23.04
C GLY A 656 -13.39 3.39 -24.02
N GLY A 657 -13.68 3.18 -25.32
CA GLY A 657 -12.75 2.64 -26.33
C GLY A 657 -11.43 3.40 -26.44
N ARG A 658 -11.44 4.74 -26.38
CA ARG A 658 -10.19 5.55 -26.37
C ARG A 658 -9.26 5.17 -25.24
N ARG A 659 -9.82 4.95 -24.05
CA ARG A 659 -9.08 4.54 -22.86
C ARG A 659 -8.55 3.11 -22.98
N ARG A 660 -9.38 2.21 -23.51
CA ARG A 660 -8.97 0.82 -23.78
C ARG A 660 -7.79 0.77 -24.75
N LEU A 661 -7.80 1.56 -25.81
CA LEU A 661 -6.68 1.67 -26.74
C LEU A 661 -5.44 2.30 -26.08
N ALA A 662 -5.62 3.31 -25.21
CA ALA A 662 -4.52 3.88 -24.46
C ALA A 662 -3.85 2.85 -23.53
N ASN A 663 -4.61 1.91 -22.96
CA ASN A 663 -4.07 0.81 -22.16
C ASN A 663 -3.21 -0.15 -23.02
N ILE A 664 -3.62 -0.45 -24.25
CA ILE A 664 -2.80 -1.25 -25.18
C ILE A 664 -1.50 -0.51 -25.52
N ARG A 665 -1.56 0.78 -25.85
CA ARG A 665 -0.37 1.61 -26.12
C ARG A 665 0.57 1.69 -24.90
N LYS A 666 0.02 1.65 -23.68
CA LYS A 666 0.82 1.55 -22.47
C LYS A 666 1.57 0.23 -22.41
N LEU A 667 0.92 -0.89 -22.75
CA LEU A 667 1.57 -2.21 -22.79
C LEU A 667 2.76 -2.20 -23.79
N MET A 668 2.57 -1.60 -24.96
CA MET A 668 3.62 -1.43 -25.96
C MET A 668 4.79 -0.61 -25.43
N ARG A 669 4.52 0.47 -24.68
CA ARG A 669 5.53 1.30 -24.03
C ARG A 669 6.33 0.54 -22.98
N LEU A 670 5.65 -0.23 -22.12
CA LEU A 670 6.29 -1.10 -21.13
C LEU A 670 7.19 -2.15 -21.77
N ALA A 671 6.77 -2.71 -22.90
CA ALA A 671 7.60 -3.64 -23.67
C ALA A 671 8.86 -2.96 -24.21
N ARG A 672 8.75 -1.75 -24.75
CA ARG A 672 9.88 -0.97 -25.23
C ARG A 672 10.87 -0.62 -24.11
N GLU A 673 10.38 -0.20 -22.95
CA GLU A 673 11.19 0.10 -21.78
C GLU A 673 11.96 -1.13 -21.27
N GLN A 674 11.28 -2.28 -21.22
CA GLN A 674 11.92 -3.55 -20.85
C GLN A 674 13.01 -3.96 -21.84
N GLU A 675 12.73 -3.85 -23.14
CA GLU A 675 13.70 -4.21 -24.18
C GLU A 675 14.94 -3.30 -24.18
N ALA A 676 14.77 -2.03 -23.82
CA ALA A 676 15.89 -1.09 -23.71
C ALA A 676 16.88 -1.49 -22.58
N THR A 677 16.40 -2.16 -21.55
CA THR A 677 17.21 -2.55 -20.38
C THR A 677 17.67 -4.02 -20.41
N ALA A 678 16.82 -4.94 -20.85
CA ALA A 678 17.06 -6.38 -20.81
C ALA A 678 17.26 -7.03 -22.20
N GLY A 679 17.17 -6.26 -23.27
CA GLY A 679 17.22 -6.78 -24.65
C GLY A 679 15.89 -7.40 -25.09
N ARG A 680 15.88 -7.86 -26.37
CA ARG A 680 14.68 -8.44 -26.99
C ARG A 680 14.46 -9.87 -26.52
N ASP A 681 13.56 -10.06 -25.60
CA ASP A 681 13.14 -11.39 -25.11
C ASP A 681 11.65 -11.37 -24.70
N LEU A 682 10.81 -11.99 -25.54
CA LEU A 682 9.38 -12.14 -25.27
C LEU A 682 9.11 -12.88 -23.96
N ARG A 683 9.92 -13.88 -23.59
CA ARG A 683 9.73 -14.64 -22.35
C ARG A 683 10.05 -13.78 -21.13
N ALA A 684 11.15 -13.03 -21.18
CA ALA A 684 11.51 -12.11 -20.12
C ALA A 684 10.43 -11.03 -19.92
N PHE A 685 9.83 -10.53 -21.02
CA PHE A 685 8.69 -9.61 -20.92
C PHE A 685 7.47 -10.27 -20.26
N LEU A 686 7.13 -11.51 -20.63
CA LEU A 686 6.02 -12.25 -20.02
C LEU A 686 6.26 -12.57 -18.54
N GLU A 687 7.50 -12.83 -18.12
CA GLU A 687 7.86 -12.97 -16.72
C GLU A 687 7.70 -11.64 -15.97
N LEU A 688 8.07 -10.52 -16.58
CA LEU A 688 7.79 -9.19 -16.05
C LEU A 688 6.29 -8.98 -15.83
N VAL A 689 5.46 -9.32 -16.83
CA VAL A 689 3.99 -9.21 -16.74
C VAL A 689 3.47 -10.09 -15.61
N ARG A 690 3.89 -11.36 -15.53
CA ARG A 690 3.49 -12.28 -14.45
C ARG A 690 3.90 -11.76 -13.07
N GLY A 691 5.10 -11.21 -12.95
CA GLY A 691 5.57 -10.59 -11.70
C GLY A 691 4.69 -9.41 -11.29
N ARG A 692 4.26 -8.61 -12.26
CA ARG A 692 3.36 -7.47 -12.03
C ARG A 692 1.92 -7.88 -11.73
N GLU A 693 1.44 -8.96 -12.36
CA GLU A 693 0.16 -9.60 -12.03
C GLU A 693 0.20 -10.27 -10.64
N ALA A 694 1.29 -10.95 -10.29
CA ALA A 694 1.47 -11.67 -9.02
C ALA A 694 1.84 -10.74 -7.85
N GLY A 695 2.52 -9.64 -8.07
CA GLY A 695 2.70 -8.55 -7.11
C GLY A 695 1.36 -7.96 -6.65
N TRP A 696 0.30 -8.37 -7.32
CA TRP A 696 -1.09 -8.16 -6.95
C TRP A 696 -1.53 -8.91 -5.67
N ALA A 697 -0.86 -9.98 -5.28
CA ALA A 697 -1.19 -10.77 -4.08
C ALA A 697 -0.30 -10.46 -2.86
N GLY A 698 0.79 -9.69 -3.02
CA GLY A 698 1.77 -9.33 -1.98
C GLY A 698 2.07 -7.84 -1.96
N PHE A 699 1.89 -7.25 -0.84
CA PHE A 699 2.40 -6.01 -0.28
C PHE A 699 3.34 -5.16 -1.17
N GLY A 700 2.81 -4.33 -2.02
CA GLY A 700 3.52 -3.29 -2.71
C GLY A 700 2.52 -2.42 -3.45
N ASP A 701 2.67 -1.12 -3.36
CA ASP A 701 1.88 -0.14 -4.12
C ASP A 701 2.29 -0.12 -5.61
N GLY A 702 2.81 -1.26 -6.11
CA GLY A 702 3.15 -1.54 -7.51
C GLY A 702 1.94 -1.51 -8.43
N ARG A 703 1.15 -0.47 -8.26
CA ARG A 703 -0.12 -0.21 -8.95
C ARG A 703 0.18 0.48 -10.26
N GLU A 704 0.31 -0.29 -11.30
CA GLU A 704 0.19 0.32 -12.61
C GLU A 704 -1.22 0.87 -12.76
N SER A 705 -1.30 2.19 -12.65
CA SER A 705 -2.50 2.94 -13.02
C SER A 705 -2.75 2.76 -14.52
N GLU A 706 -3.99 2.82 -14.93
CA GLU A 706 -4.34 2.90 -16.34
C GLU A 706 -3.57 4.01 -17.07
N ALA A 707 -3.39 3.86 -18.37
CA ALA A 707 -2.74 4.88 -19.18
C ALA A 707 -3.50 6.21 -19.06
N PRO A 708 -2.84 7.32 -18.74
CA PRO A 708 -3.47 8.62 -18.82
C PRO A 708 -3.85 8.88 -20.29
N VAL A 709 -5.14 9.05 -20.54
CA VAL A 709 -5.61 9.64 -21.79
C VAL A 709 -5.53 11.15 -21.58
N GLU A 710 -4.52 11.77 -22.16
CA GLU A 710 -4.27 13.20 -22.13
C GLU A 710 -4.79 13.96 -20.92
N GLY A 711 -3.89 14.15 -19.94
CA GLY A 711 -3.92 15.25 -19.00
C GLY A 711 -5.05 15.36 -17.99
N GLU A 712 -4.80 16.25 -17.05
CA GLU A 712 -5.71 16.76 -16.01
C GLU A 712 -6.98 17.44 -16.57
N ALA A 713 -7.10 17.57 -17.89
CA ALA A 713 -8.19 18.19 -18.63
C ALA A 713 -9.32 17.21 -19.05
N LEU A 714 -9.28 15.95 -18.61
CA LEU A 714 -10.34 15.00 -18.96
C LEU A 714 -11.63 15.38 -18.21
N ASP A 715 -12.72 15.59 -18.95
CA ASP A 715 -14.05 15.83 -18.35
C ASP A 715 -14.66 14.48 -17.91
N ALA A 716 -14.20 13.98 -16.76
CA ALA A 716 -14.59 12.70 -16.20
C ALA A 716 -14.54 12.72 -14.67
N VAL A 717 -15.44 11.98 -14.04
CA VAL A 717 -15.41 11.72 -12.59
C VAL A 717 -14.13 10.95 -12.24
N ARG A 718 -13.34 11.50 -11.32
CA ARG A 718 -12.10 10.88 -10.86
C ARG A 718 -12.39 9.90 -9.72
N LEU A 719 -11.90 8.66 -9.85
CA LEU A 719 -12.00 7.65 -8.81
C LEU A 719 -10.59 7.33 -8.30
N MET A 720 -10.37 7.46 -6.99
CA MET A 720 -9.06 7.19 -6.38
C MET A 720 -9.19 6.84 -4.90
N THR A 721 -8.09 6.42 -4.29
CA THR A 721 -8.06 6.25 -2.83
C THR A 721 -7.84 7.59 -2.12
N ILE A 722 -8.29 7.68 -0.85
CA ILE A 722 -8.08 8.84 0.03
C ILE A 722 -6.59 9.22 0.07
N HIS A 723 -5.68 8.26 0.18
CA HIS A 723 -4.23 8.51 0.20
C HIS A 723 -3.72 9.23 -1.06
N ARG A 724 -4.27 8.93 -2.22
CA ARG A 724 -3.88 9.57 -3.49
C ARG A 724 -4.46 10.97 -3.68
N SER A 725 -5.51 11.28 -2.95
CA SER A 725 -6.13 12.61 -3.00
C SER A 725 -5.43 13.62 -2.10
N LYS A 726 -4.49 13.18 -1.24
CA LYS A 726 -3.75 14.10 -0.36
C LYS A 726 -3.06 15.20 -1.16
N GLY A 727 -3.24 16.45 -0.72
CA GLY A 727 -2.73 17.63 -1.43
C GLY A 727 -3.58 18.11 -2.60
N LEU A 728 -4.60 17.34 -3.04
CA LEU A 728 -5.52 17.75 -4.11
C LEU A 728 -6.77 18.43 -3.55
N GLU A 729 -7.50 19.12 -4.44
CA GLU A 729 -8.79 19.75 -4.10
C GLU A 729 -9.77 19.59 -5.26
N PHE A 730 -11.03 19.38 -4.90
CA PHE A 730 -12.11 19.14 -5.86
C PHE A 730 -13.38 19.91 -5.43
N PRO A 731 -14.16 20.41 -6.40
CA PRO A 731 -15.43 21.09 -6.11
C PRO A 731 -16.44 20.18 -5.40
N ILE A 732 -16.52 18.90 -5.80
CA ILE A 732 -17.47 17.92 -5.25
C ILE A 732 -16.71 16.63 -4.87
N VAL A 733 -16.79 16.27 -3.59
CA VAL A 733 -16.11 15.10 -3.03
C VAL A 733 -17.13 14.08 -2.58
N CYS A 734 -17.06 12.86 -3.13
CA CYS A 734 -17.86 11.72 -2.75
C CYS A 734 -16.99 10.76 -1.94
N LEU A 735 -17.27 10.60 -0.65
CA LEU A 735 -16.65 9.57 0.18
C LEU A 735 -17.49 8.31 0.11
N ALA A 736 -16.94 7.25 -0.42
CA ALA A 736 -17.64 5.97 -0.61
C ALA A 736 -16.99 4.85 0.22
N ASP A 737 -17.74 3.76 0.41
CA ASP A 737 -17.31 2.57 1.17
C ASP A 737 -17.01 2.85 2.66
N LEU A 738 -17.69 3.84 3.26
CA LEU A 738 -17.53 4.18 4.67
C LEU A 738 -17.97 3.04 5.64
N GLY A 739 -18.80 2.13 5.17
CA GLY A 739 -19.22 0.94 5.93
C GLY A 739 -18.22 -0.23 5.90
N ARG A 740 -17.04 -0.03 5.35
CA ARG A 740 -15.98 -1.05 5.29
C ARG A 740 -15.41 -1.30 6.68
N GLN A 741 -15.35 -2.57 7.06
CA GLN A 741 -14.63 -2.95 8.28
C GLN A 741 -13.12 -2.81 8.08
N PRO A 742 -12.37 -2.35 9.09
CA PRO A 742 -10.92 -2.35 9.05
C PRO A 742 -10.40 -3.74 8.71
N TRP A 743 -9.49 -3.83 7.76
CA TRP A 743 -8.92 -5.12 7.37
C TRP A 743 -7.82 -5.51 8.35
N ARG A 744 -8.08 -6.53 9.16
CA ARG A 744 -7.07 -7.07 10.07
C ARG A 744 -6.03 -7.86 9.29
N ARG A 745 -4.84 -7.32 9.18
CA ARG A 745 -3.69 -8.06 8.67
C ARG A 745 -3.27 -9.10 9.70
N ALA A 746 -3.36 -10.37 9.35
CA ALA A 746 -2.74 -11.43 10.12
C ALA A 746 -1.24 -11.49 9.78
N GLU A 747 -0.46 -10.55 10.29
CA GLU A 747 0.99 -10.56 10.13
C GLU A 747 1.58 -11.80 10.81
N THR A 748 2.67 -12.33 10.27
CA THR A 748 3.35 -13.46 10.90
C THR A 748 4.13 -13.01 12.13
N ILE A 749 4.70 -11.81 12.09
CA ILE A 749 5.56 -11.24 13.13
C ILE A 749 5.13 -9.80 13.39
N ARG A 750 5.19 -9.39 14.64
CA ARG A 750 4.96 -8.02 15.08
C ARG A 750 6.11 -7.54 15.93
N LEU A 751 6.52 -6.29 15.73
CA LEU A 751 7.58 -5.64 16.51
C LEU A 751 7.04 -4.42 17.24
N GLY A 752 7.23 -4.36 18.55
CA GLY A 752 6.99 -3.15 19.34
C GLY A 752 8.10 -2.11 19.11
N ARG A 753 7.76 -0.82 19.28
CA ARG A 753 8.77 0.28 19.25
C ARG A 753 9.79 0.16 20.39
N ASP A 754 9.39 -0.46 21.47
CA ASP A 754 10.18 -0.75 22.68
C ASP A 754 11.04 -2.02 22.58
N GLY A 755 11.04 -2.70 21.42
CA GLY A 755 11.78 -3.92 21.17
C GLY A 755 11.03 -5.20 21.58
N ARG A 756 9.75 -5.12 21.97
CA ARG A 756 8.90 -6.32 22.14
C ARG A 756 8.76 -7.07 20.82
N PHE A 757 8.63 -8.38 20.94
CA PHE A 757 8.50 -9.29 19.79
C PHE A 757 7.30 -10.20 19.96
N GLY A 758 6.48 -10.31 18.94
CA GLY A 758 5.35 -11.23 18.89
C GLY A 758 5.33 -11.99 17.57
N ILE A 759 4.92 -13.26 17.63
CA ILE A 759 4.88 -14.15 16.45
C ILE A 759 3.63 -15.02 16.45
N ARG A 760 3.14 -15.35 15.27
CA ARG A 760 2.19 -16.45 15.08
C ARG A 760 2.97 -17.74 14.86
N LEU A 761 3.12 -18.52 15.91
CA LEU A 761 3.84 -19.78 15.90
C LEU A 761 3.05 -20.82 15.08
N ALA A 762 3.64 -21.31 14.01
CA ALA A 762 3.02 -22.31 13.14
C ALA A 762 3.42 -23.73 13.55
N GLU A 763 2.43 -24.59 13.88
CA GLU A 763 2.64 -25.98 14.20
C GLU A 763 2.83 -26.80 12.92
N PRO A 764 3.98 -27.51 12.76
CA PRO A 764 4.26 -28.30 11.56
C PRO A 764 3.19 -29.36 11.29
N GLY A 765 2.80 -29.51 10.03
CA GLY A 765 1.87 -30.54 9.57
C GLY A 765 0.38 -30.27 9.85
N THR A 766 0.03 -29.34 10.73
CA THR A 766 -1.38 -29.03 11.06
C THR A 766 -1.90 -27.77 10.38
N GLY A 767 -1.01 -26.86 9.93
CA GLY A 767 -1.36 -25.56 9.39
C GLY A 767 -1.91 -24.59 10.45
N LYS A 768 -2.03 -25.00 11.70
CA LYS A 768 -2.53 -24.18 12.81
C LYS A 768 -1.46 -23.17 13.22
N ARG A 769 -1.89 -21.92 13.43
CA ARG A 769 -1.04 -20.83 13.90
C ARG A 769 -1.60 -20.25 15.18
N GLU A 770 -0.80 -20.18 16.22
CA GLU A 770 -1.16 -19.62 17.52
C GLU A 770 -0.32 -18.37 17.81
N ALA A 771 -0.94 -17.36 18.39
CA ALA A 771 -0.23 -16.18 18.84
C ALA A 771 0.69 -16.53 20.01
N ALA A 772 1.91 -16.01 19.99
CA ALA A 772 2.92 -16.26 21.01
C ALA A 772 3.63 -14.96 21.40
N LEU A 773 4.11 -14.90 22.65
CA LEU A 773 4.71 -13.71 23.27
C LEU A 773 3.75 -12.51 23.21
N ASP A 774 4.28 -11.33 22.83
CA ASP A 774 3.54 -10.06 22.79
C ASP A 774 2.63 -9.89 21.56
N TYR A 775 2.39 -10.95 20.77
CA TYR A 775 1.71 -10.83 19.47
C TYR A 775 0.32 -10.18 19.57
N GLU A 776 -0.52 -10.60 20.53
CA GLU A 776 -1.87 -10.05 20.68
C GLU A 776 -1.82 -8.61 21.21
N ALA A 777 -1.00 -8.34 22.24
CA ALA A 777 -0.86 -7.01 22.82
C ALA A 777 -0.36 -5.99 21.77
N LEU A 778 0.67 -6.35 21.00
CA LEU A 778 1.17 -5.53 19.89
C LEU A 778 0.11 -5.35 18.80
N GLY A 779 -0.73 -6.37 18.59
CA GLY A 779 -1.83 -6.28 17.64
C GLY A 779 -2.92 -5.29 18.05
N GLU A 780 -3.25 -5.25 19.30
CA GLU A 780 -4.21 -4.29 19.87
C GLU A 780 -3.68 -2.86 19.80
N GLU A 781 -2.39 -2.66 20.12
CA GLU A 781 -1.73 -1.35 20.03
C GLU A 781 -1.67 -0.84 18.59
N GLN A 782 -1.29 -1.69 17.63
CA GLN A 782 -1.26 -1.34 16.21
C GLN A 782 -2.66 -1.02 15.69
N GLN A 783 -3.66 -1.83 16.08
CA GLN A 783 -5.04 -1.59 15.67
C GLN A 783 -5.58 -0.27 16.20
N ALA A 784 -5.31 0.06 17.47
CA ALA A 784 -5.73 1.33 18.05
C ALA A 784 -5.10 2.54 17.32
N GLY A 785 -3.84 2.42 16.90
CA GLY A 785 -3.16 3.43 16.07
C GLY A 785 -3.79 3.57 14.70
N GLU A 786 -4.07 2.45 14.01
CA GLU A 786 -4.71 2.45 12.69
C GLU A 786 -6.14 3.02 12.74
N GLU A 787 -6.94 2.65 13.76
CA GLU A 787 -8.29 3.17 13.94
C GLU A 787 -8.30 4.69 14.20
N LEU A 788 -7.28 5.22 14.87
CA LEU A 788 -7.14 6.66 15.07
C LEU A 788 -6.74 7.38 13.79
N GLU A 789 -5.88 6.77 12.97
CA GLU A 789 -5.45 7.32 11.67
C GLU A 789 -6.60 7.30 10.64
N GLU A 790 -7.46 6.26 10.67
CA GLU A 790 -8.65 6.14 9.79
C GLU A 790 -9.72 7.17 10.08
#